data_187f28991a934cf94d4eb601bc4e352b
#
_entry.id   187f28991a934cf94d4eb601bc4e352b
#
_cell.length_a   1.000
_cell.length_b   1.000
_cell.length_c   1.000
_cell.angle_alpha   90.00
_cell.angle_beta   90.00
_cell.angle_gamma   90.00
#
_symmetry.space_group_name_H-M   'P 1'
#
loop_
_entity.id
_entity.type
_entity.pdbx_description
1 polymer ?
#
loop_
_entity_poly.entity_id
_entity_poly.type
_entity_poly.pdbx_seq_one_letter_code
_entity_poly.pdbx_strand_id
1 'polypeptide(L)'
;MTDQMVLQTQQWLNKTYGNDPRFKKINPDGRTGWPTIYALTRALQIELGIQSPADNFGPSTQRLFKQRYPNGVRQQAVADKSTSNVYSIIQGALWCKGYSTGGNISQHFYDGTGSAIRKLKADMGIEGDSSVDVEIMGALLSMKQFVLLASYGGIDSVRRAQQFINKAYRPYTGIIPTDGLYGREMNTALIQVLQSLEGFSPSEATGNFGNGTRFRLKTITANNASSNESWVWLASTALACNGIGGGPTFVWTSTFANIVKAFQERYAIAVTGSIDSTTWMSLLTSKGDPDRPCVACDTRFEITDARLATLKADGYEIVGRYLTEPGQSSLAPKDYFKAIRPGELERITKGGMRFFPIFQEYSTKLEHFTPANGAAHAKTAREAAQRLGIPPTHIYFAVDFDATDDQVTSNILPYFRAVCSSLGGGYGVGIYASRNICSRVIGAGCASNAFVSDMSTGFSGNLGFPIPDGWVYDQFTEIDDYKGQGWDLDRVAYSGKVSACASLLPAVPVPAPDPDPVSPETDPLLRWVAVTEQECRKALAALGTQVAVYEDSIGQFILEWLRKPEYWSEGGSGTQAMWHAYTPEVSTPPDLDAARVVCANVCEAQPSIKEKLPSTRDVAHMAATALGYLTWGIENNPAKYGLGDLGGWPLDLLQIWGAYRRDGKHTDLAAWLYKHLGKDEGFGYDDVLADADAWLIAQYMITHPSDTSLSTSMRDVFKQSEANRIKRFYDKRFENNSDNLAAAFQKLVDGIDFGIFDNIWYSAKALKDASHADRLPDVAEADTLARMYAAYLESPRR
;
A
#
# COMPACT_ATOMS: atom_id res chain seq x y z
N MET A 1 -20.01 -16.99 16.77
CA MET A 1 -21.30 -17.72 16.83
C MET A 1 -21.02 -19.16 17.20
N THR A 2 -21.84 -19.77 18.05
CA THR A 2 -21.77 -21.18 18.43
C THR A 2 -22.53 -22.01 17.39
N ASP A 3 -21.83 -22.96 16.74
CA ASP A 3 -22.49 -23.94 15.87
C ASP A 3 -23.01 -25.09 16.70
N GLN A 4 -24.36 -25.33 16.63
CA GLN A 4 -25.02 -26.32 17.45
C GLN A 4 -24.61 -27.76 17.10
N MET A 5 -24.27 -28.04 15.85
CA MET A 5 -23.88 -29.37 15.41
C MET A 5 -22.42 -29.69 15.84
N VAL A 6 -21.54 -28.68 15.81
CA VAL A 6 -20.20 -28.80 16.38
C VAL A 6 -20.27 -28.97 17.89
N LEU A 7 -21.14 -28.22 18.58
CA LEU A 7 -21.36 -28.37 20.02
C LEU A 7 -21.84 -29.80 20.38
N GLN A 8 -22.81 -30.35 19.64
CA GLN A 8 -23.23 -31.73 19.81
C GLN A 8 -22.11 -32.74 19.59
N THR A 9 -21.25 -32.50 18.59
CA THR A 9 -20.06 -33.32 18.34
C THR A 9 -19.11 -33.33 19.54
N GLN A 10 -18.78 -32.15 20.06
CA GLN A 10 -17.90 -32.00 21.23
C GLN A 10 -18.48 -32.67 22.48
N GLN A 11 -19.80 -32.52 22.72
CA GLN A 11 -20.51 -33.16 23.84
C GLN A 11 -20.53 -34.67 23.68
N TRP A 12 -20.80 -35.17 22.47
CA TRP A 12 -20.79 -36.61 22.18
C TRP A 12 -19.40 -37.22 22.40
N LEU A 13 -18.33 -36.58 21.95
CA LEU A 13 -16.96 -36.98 22.18
C LEU A 13 -16.62 -37.08 23.66
N ASN A 14 -16.95 -36.08 24.44
CA ASN A 14 -16.72 -36.09 25.89
C ASN A 14 -17.55 -37.15 26.62
N LYS A 15 -18.82 -37.40 26.18
CA LYS A 15 -19.68 -38.41 26.75
C LYS A 15 -19.20 -39.83 26.45
N THR A 16 -18.79 -40.08 25.20
CA THR A 16 -18.40 -41.42 24.73
C THR A 16 -17.03 -41.84 25.19
N TYR A 17 -16.06 -40.94 25.11
CA TYR A 17 -14.64 -41.22 25.37
C TYR A 17 -14.11 -40.62 26.66
N GLY A 18 -14.87 -39.75 27.33
CA GLY A 18 -14.35 -38.97 28.46
C GLY A 18 -13.92 -39.78 29.70
N ASN A 19 -14.26 -41.06 29.79
CA ASN A 19 -13.81 -42.00 30.82
C ASN A 19 -12.65 -42.91 30.35
N ASP A 20 -12.28 -42.83 29.07
CA ASP A 20 -11.11 -43.54 28.57
C ASP A 20 -9.84 -42.73 28.93
N PRO A 21 -8.85 -43.34 29.63
CA PRO A 21 -7.67 -42.60 30.06
C PRO A 21 -6.78 -42.14 28.89
N ARG A 22 -7.01 -42.65 27.68
CA ARG A 22 -6.31 -42.24 26.45
C ARG A 22 -6.96 -41.00 25.81
N PHE A 23 -8.18 -40.56 26.22
CA PHE A 23 -8.87 -39.45 25.66
C PHE A 23 -8.72 -38.19 26.54
N LYS A 24 -8.36 -37.07 25.89
CA LYS A 24 -8.35 -35.76 26.56
C LYS A 24 -9.68 -35.06 26.30
N LYS A 25 -10.48 -34.81 27.34
CA LYS A 25 -11.72 -34.00 27.24
C LYS A 25 -11.43 -32.60 26.68
N ILE A 26 -12.38 -32.09 25.90
CA ILE A 26 -12.33 -30.75 25.30
C ILE A 26 -13.43 -29.86 25.86
N ASN A 27 -13.27 -28.57 25.80
CA ASN A 27 -14.34 -27.61 26.14
C ASN A 27 -15.36 -27.58 25.00
N PRO A 28 -16.66 -27.86 25.28
CA PRO A 28 -17.71 -27.83 24.26
C PRO A 28 -18.19 -26.39 24.04
N ASP A 29 -17.52 -25.67 23.15
CA ASP A 29 -17.81 -24.26 22.81
C ASP A 29 -18.57 -24.08 21.48
N GLY A 30 -18.79 -25.17 20.73
CA GLY A 30 -19.43 -25.15 19.43
C GLY A 30 -18.65 -24.48 18.34
N ARG A 31 -17.31 -24.41 18.47
CA ARG A 31 -16.41 -23.87 17.46
C ARG A 31 -15.58 -24.97 16.82
N THR A 32 -15.48 -24.95 15.51
CA THR A 32 -14.52 -25.78 14.81
C THR A 32 -13.12 -25.21 15.01
N GLY A 33 -12.24 -26.01 15.56
CA GLY A 33 -10.84 -25.67 15.80
C GLY A 33 -10.00 -26.90 16.03
N TRP A 34 -8.69 -26.75 16.15
CA TRP A 34 -7.76 -27.84 16.39
C TRP A 34 -8.16 -28.73 17.60
N PRO A 35 -8.63 -28.19 18.75
CA PRO A 35 -9.06 -29.04 19.86
C PRO A 35 -10.13 -30.06 19.45
N THR A 36 -11.14 -29.66 18.65
CA THR A 36 -12.20 -30.55 18.18
C THR A 36 -11.67 -31.59 17.19
N ILE A 37 -10.83 -31.17 16.25
CA ILE A 37 -10.20 -32.06 15.26
C ILE A 37 -9.27 -33.07 15.94
N TYR A 38 -8.46 -32.64 16.91
CA TYR A 38 -7.63 -33.53 17.71
C TYR A 38 -8.45 -34.56 18.52
N ALA A 39 -9.57 -34.12 19.08
CA ALA A 39 -10.45 -35.03 19.82
C ALA A 39 -11.08 -36.07 18.90
N LEU A 40 -11.55 -35.69 17.70
CA LEU A 40 -12.07 -36.62 16.68
C LEU A 40 -10.96 -37.62 16.24
N THR A 41 -9.73 -37.12 16.06
CA THR A 41 -8.57 -37.95 15.69
C THR A 41 -8.24 -38.95 16.78
N ARG A 42 -8.17 -38.54 18.06
CA ARG A 42 -7.93 -39.44 19.20
C ARG A 42 -9.07 -40.46 19.34
N ALA A 43 -10.32 -40.06 19.16
CA ALA A 43 -11.46 -40.96 19.18
C ALA A 43 -11.31 -42.05 18.13
N LEU A 44 -10.97 -41.71 16.89
CA LEU A 44 -10.70 -42.69 15.84
C LEU A 44 -9.53 -43.61 16.20
N GLN A 45 -8.46 -43.08 16.76
CA GLN A 45 -7.28 -43.86 17.17
C GLN A 45 -7.62 -44.87 18.28
N ILE A 46 -8.50 -44.50 19.22
CA ILE A 46 -9.04 -45.42 20.25
C ILE A 46 -9.85 -46.53 19.59
N GLU A 47 -10.73 -46.23 18.65
CA GLU A 47 -11.51 -47.22 17.91
C GLU A 47 -10.63 -48.16 17.06
N LEU A 48 -9.46 -47.70 16.62
CA LEU A 48 -8.44 -48.49 15.92
C LEU A 48 -7.51 -49.27 16.86
N GLY A 49 -7.70 -49.18 18.19
CA GLY A 49 -6.89 -49.91 19.19
C GLY A 49 -5.52 -49.31 19.50
N ILE A 50 -5.29 -48.08 19.13
CA ILE A 50 -4.02 -47.36 19.45
C ILE A 50 -3.93 -47.11 20.95
N GLN A 51 -2.86 -47.55 21.60
CA GLN A 51 -2.69 -47.41 23.04
C GLN A 51 -2.27 -46.01 23.46
N SER A 52 -1.52 -45.31 22.63
CA SER A 52 -1.07 -43.93 22.87
C SER A 52 -1.53 -43.01 21.74
N PRO A 53 -2.80 -42.50 21.78
CA PRO A 53 -3.31 -41.59 20.77
C PRO A 53 -2.52 -40.27 20.71
N ALA A 54 -2.39 -39.72 19.50
CA ALA A 54 -1.74 -38.45 19.22
C ALA A 54 -2.65 -37.49 18.47
N ASP A 55 -2.29 -36.24 18.42
CA ASP A 55 -3.08 -35.14 17.81
C ASP A 55 -3.00 -35.10 16.27
N ASN A 56 -2.54 -36.16 15.62
CA ASN A 56 -2.38 -36.21 14.18
C ASN A 56 -2.90 -37.52 13.57
N PHE A 57 -3.35 -37.46 12.33
CA PHE A 57 -3.70 -38.61 11.51
C PHE A 57 -2.43 -39.12 10.77
N GLY A 58 -1.41 -39.54 11.55
CA GLY A 58 -0.09 -39.95 11.07
C GLY A 58 -0.04 -41.33 10.42
N PRO A 59 1.17 -41.78 9.95
CA PRO A 59 1.34 -43.02 9.18
C PRO A 59 0.81 -44.29 9.90
N SER A 60 0.98 -44.38 11.22
CA SER A 60 0.48 -45.53 12.01
C SER A 60 -1.06 -45.59 12.01
N THR A 61 -1.71 -44.44 12.19
CA THR A 61 -3.20 -44.32 12.13
C THR A 61 -3.70 -44.68 10.74
N GLN A 62 -3.06 -44.15 9.69
CA GLN A 62 -3.38 -44.46 8.30
C GLN A 62 -3.26 -45.93 7.97
N ARG A 63 -2.18 -46.55 8.41
CA ARG A 63 -1.95 -47.99 8.21
C ARG A 63 -3.03 -48.84 8.89
N LEU A 64 -3.35 -48.54 10.16
CA LEU A 64 -4.37 -49.29 10.91
C LEU A 64 -5.76 -49.04 10.33
N PHE A 65 -6.08 -47.82 9.89
CA PHE A 65 -7.33 -47.51 9.21
C PHE A 65 -7.47 -48.32 7.92
N LYS A 66 -6.44 -48.37 7.06
CA LYS A 66 -6.42 -49.21 5.85
C LYS A 66 -6.58 -50.69 6.14
N GLN A 67 -5.97 -51.20 7.19
CA GLN A 67 -6.12 -52.59 7.61
C GLN A 67 -7.53 -52.91 8.08
N ARG A 68 -8.14 -52.00 8.86
CA ARG A 68 -9.50 -52.19 9.39
C ARG A 68 -10.58 -51.96 8.33
N TYR A 69 -10.36 -51.04 7.41
CA TYR A 69 -11.29 -50.63 6.35
C TYR A 69 -10.62 -50.64 4.98
N PRO A 70 -10.25 -51.80 4.42
CA PRO A 70 -9.48 -51.91 3.18
C PRO A 70 -10.23 -51.33 1.97
N ASN A 71 -11.55 -51.30 2.00
CA ASN A 71 -12.41 -50.70 0.98
C ASN A 71 -13.05 -49.34 1.43
N GLY A 72 -12.46 -48.71 2.46
CA GLY A 72 -13.05 -47.52 3.11
C GLY A 72 -14.27 -47.90 3.99
N VAL A 73 -14.69 -46.90 4.80
CA VAL A 73 -15.93 -46.99 5.55
C VAL A 73 -17.10 -46.70 4.58
N ARG A 74 -18.07 -47.63 4.50
CA ARG A 74 -19.13 -47.56 3.48
C ARG A 74 -20.49 -47.25 4.10
N GLN A 75 -21.35 -46.67 3.29
CA GLN A 75 -22.76 -46.45 3.63
C GLN A 75 -23.47 -47.81 3.87
N GLN A 76 -24.25 -47.89 4.97
CA GLN A 76 -25.02 -49.03 5.31
C GLN A 76 -26.29 -49.16 4.46
N ALA A 77 -26.68 -50.37 4.17
CA ALA A 77 -28.05 -50.64 3.70
C ALA A 77 -29.06 -50.27 4.81
N VAL A 78 -30.25 -49.84 4.45
CA VAL A 78 -31.29 -49.44 5.42
C VAL A 78 -31.67 -50.58 6.37
N ALA A 79 -31.56 -51.82 5.93
CA ALA A 79 -31.82 -53.04 6.74
C ALA A 79 -30.67 -53.33 7.74
N ASP A 80 -29.46 -52.83 7.52
CA ASP A 80 -28.32 -53.01 8.43
C ASP A 80 -28.50 -52.07 9.63
N LYS A 81 -28.66 -52.60 10.81
CA LYS A 81 -28.84 -51.90 12.08
C LYS A 81 -27.57 -51.91 12.95
N SER A 82 -26.45 -52.37 12.41
CA SER A 82 -25.19 -52.36 13.14
C SER A 82 -24.77 -50.93 13.49
N THR A 83 -24.09 -50.76 14.61
CA THR A 83 -23.67 -49.45 15.12
C THR A 83 -22.12 -49.33 15.18
N SER A 84 -21.61 -48.14 14.95
CA SER A 84 -20.19 -47.88 15.07
C SER A 84 -19.91 -46.43 15.49
N ASN A 85 -19.04 -46.24 16.44
CA ASN A 85 -18.54 -44.91 16.79
C ASN A 85 -17.78 -44.23 15.63
N VAL A 86 -17.21 -45.04 14.72
CA VAL A 86 -16.53 -44.47 13.53
C VAL A 86 -17.51 -43.73 12.63
N TYR A 87 -18.75 -44.14 12.55
CA TYR A 87 -19.83 -43.42 11.82
C TYR A 87 -20.11 -42.06 12.46
N SER A 88 -20.19 -42.04 13.82
CA SER A 88 -20.35 -40.76 14.56
C SER A 88 -19.15 -39.82 14.43
N ILE A 89 -17.93 -40.36 14.40
CA ILE A 89 -16.71 -39.58 14.14
C ILE A 89 -16.77 -38.95 12.75
N ILE A 90 -17.17 -39.70 11.73
CA ILE A 90 -17.34 -39.20 10.36
C ILE A 90 -18.39 -38.08 10.30
N GLN A 91 -19.55 -38.27 10.96
CA GLN A 91 -20.61 -37.27 11.03
C GLN A 91 -20.15 -35.98 11.72
N GLY A 92 -19.52 -36.12 12.88
CA GLY A 92 -18.98 -34.98 13.62
C GLY A 92 -17.91 -34.20 12.81
N ALA A 93 -17.02 -34.93 12.11
CA ALA A 93 -16.02 -34.33 11.24
C ALA A 93 -16.65 -33.62 10.04
N LEU A 94 -17.73 -34.18 9.44
CA LEU A 94 -18.51 -33.52 8.37
C LEU A 94 -19.16 -32.25 8.86
N TRP A 95 -19.72 -32.20 10.07
CA TRP A 95 -20.27 -30.97 10.63
C TRP A 95 -19.23 -29.91 10.89
N CYS A 96 -18.03 -30.29 11.36
CA CYS A 96 -16.90 -29.38 11.47
C CYS A 96 -16.44 -28.79 10.11
N LYS A 97 -16.82 -29.42 8.99
CA LYS A 97 -16.59 -28.96 7.62
C LYS A 97 -17.81 -28.24 6.99
N GLY A 98 -18.90 -28.06 7.73
CA GLY A 98 -20.14 -27.45 7.23
C GLY A 98 -21.04 -28.35 6.39
N TYR A 99 -20.87 -29.69 6.45
CA TYR A 99 -21.70 -30.64 5.73
C TYR A 99 -22.73 -31.30 6.67
N SER A 100 -23.99 -31.08 6.38
CA SER A 100 -25.06 -31.67 7.16
C SER A 100 -25.26 -33.17 6.84
N THR A 101 -25.29 -33.99 7.88
CA THR A 101 -25.54 -35.44 7.78
C THR A 101 -26.96 -35.82 8.23
N GLY A 102 -27.79 -34.84 8.53
CA GLY A 102 -29.07 -34.97 9.20
C GLY A 102 -29.07 -34.27 10.56
N GLY A 103 -30.10 -34.39 11.35
CA GLY A 103 -30.29 -33.63 12.59
C GLY A 103 -29.47 -34.07 13.81
N ASN A 104 -28.86 -35.26 13.81
CA ASN A 104 -28.23 -35.85 15.00
C ASN A 104 -26.96 -36.64 14.66
N ILE A 105 -26.01 -36.71 15.59
CA ILE A 105 -24.95 -37.74 15.58
C ILE A 105 -25.60 -39.07 15.90
N SER A 106 -25.38 -40.01 15.02
CA SER A 106 -25.89 -41.38 15.16
C SER A 106 -24.75 -42.37 14.89
N GLN A 107 -24.83 -43.56 15.49
CA GLN A 107 -23.87 -44.62 15.20
C GLN A 107 -24.20 -45.37 13.89
N HIS A 108 -24.88 -44.71 12.92
CA HIS A 108 -25.27 -45.27 11.65
C HIS A 108 -24.85 -44.43 10.48
N PHE A 109 -24.40 -45.10 9.41
CA PHE A 109 -23.97 -44.42 8.17
C PHE A 109 -25.04 -44.66 7.07
N TYR A 110 -26.16 -43.97 7.14
CA TYR A 110 -27.21 -44.02 6.13
C TYR A 110 -27.11 -42.89 5.10
N ASP A 111 -28.14 -42.67 4.33
CA ASP A 111 -28.18 -41.82 3.16
C ASP A 111 -27.84 -40.34 3.46
N GLY A 112 -28.22 -39.80 4.62
CA GLY A 112 -27.86 -38.43 5.00
C GLY A 112 -26.33 -38.23 5.09
N THR A 113 -25.62 -39.17 5.78
CA THR A 113 -24.18 -39.17 5.85
C THR A 113 -23.55 -39.46 4.48
N GLY A 114 -24.12 -40.42 3.71
CA GLY A 114 -23.66 -40.74 2.37
C GLY A 114 -23.76 -39.56 1.41
N SER A 115 -24.83 -38.79 1.47
CA SER A 115 -25.04 -37.59 0.65
C SER A 115 -24.04 -36.47 1.03
N ALA A 116 -23.78 -36.30 2.33
CA ALA A 116 -22.75 -35.36 2.79
C ALA A 116 -21.36 -35.71 2.27
N ILE A 117 -20.98 -37.00 2.26
CA ILE A 117 -19.68 -37.45 1.70
C ILE A 117 -19.62 -37.22 0.19
N ARG A 118 -20.71 -37.53 -0.57
CA ARG A 118 -20.73 -37.24 -2.02
C ARG A 118 -20.57 -35.74 -2.31
N LYS A 119 -21.26 -34.92 -1.52
CA LYS A 119 -21.15 -33.46 -1.63
C LYS A 119 -19.73 -32.98 -1.30
N LEU A 120 -19.14 -33.49 -0.21
CA LEU A 120 -17.74 -33.19 0.16
C LEU A 120 -16.77 -33.54 -0.97
N LYS A 121 -16.89 -34.74 -1.56
CA LYS A 121 -16.05 -35.18 -2.70
C LYS A 121 -16.24 -34.28 -3.92
N ALA A 122 -17.48 -33.93 -4.24
CA ALA A 122 -17.77 -32.99 -5.35
C ALA A 122 -17.11 -31.61 -5.11
N ASP A 123 -17.21 -31.08 -3.89
CA ASP A 123 -16.56 -29.82 -3.52
C ASP A 123 -15.04 -29.92 -3.54
N MET A 124 -14.45 -31.08 -3.26
CA MET A 124 -13.03 -31.39 -3.46
C MET A 124 -12.62 -31.47 -4.93
N GLY A 125 -13.56 -31.53 -5.87
CA GLY A 125 -13.29 -31.75 -7.30
C GLY A 125 -13.01 -33.20 -7.66
N ILE A 126 -13.34 -34.18 -6.79
CA ILE A 126 -13.13 -35.61 -7.03
C ILE A 126 -14.47 -36.33 -7.20
N GLU A 127 -14.49 -37.27 -8.11
CA GLU A 127 -15.66 -38.14 -8.31
C GLU A 127 -15.58 -39.32 -7.32
N GLY A 128 -16.74 -39.86 -6.97
CA GLY A 128 -16.77 -41.09 -6.15
C GLY A 128 -18.08 -41.32 -5.45
N ASP A 129 -18.21 -42.52 -4.89
CA ASP A 129 -19.32 -42.97 -4.07
C ASP A 129 -19.29 -42.31 -2.67
N SER A 130 -20.15 -42.76 -1.79
CA SER A 130 -20.25 -42.33 -0.39
C SER A 130 -19.19 -42.95 0.52
N SER A 131 -18.22 -43.72 0.02
CA SER A 131 -17.20 -44.35 0.85
C SER A 131 -16.20 -43.35 1.41
N VAL A 132 -15.66 -43.61 2.59
CA VAL A 132 -14.62 -42.84 3.26
C VAL A 132 -13.36 -43.69 3.32
N ASP A 133 -12.47 -43.47 2.38
CA ASP A 133 -11.12 -44.08 2.36
C ASP A 133 -10.17 -43.35 3.30
N VAL A 134 -8.91 -43.77 3.34
CA VAL A 134 -7.90 -43.19 4.24
C VAL A 134 -7.61 -41.72 3.94
N GLU A 135 -7.66 -41.31 2.67
CA GLU A 135 -7.37 -39.93 2.30
C GLU A 135 -8.56 -39.01 2.62
N ILE A 136 -9.80 -39.46 2.37
CA ILE A 136 -11.00 -38.76 2.78
C ILE A 136 -11.07 -38.65 4.30
N MET A 137 -10.72 -39.71 5.04
CA MET A 137 -10.66 -39.64 6.51
C MET A 137 -9.61 -38.65 6.98
N GLY A 138 -8.44 -38.62 6.36
CA GLY A 138 -7.40 -37.62 6.65
C GLY A 138 -7.85 -36.18 6.36
N ALA A 139 -8.58 -35.97 5.26
CA ALA A 139 -9.15 -34.68 4.92
C ALA A 139 -10.24 -34.24 5.93
N LEU A 140 -11.09 -35.16 6.38
CA LEU A 140 -12.10 -34.91 7.41
C LEU A 140 -11.45 -34.54 8.76
N LEU A 141 -10.38 -35.21 9.15
CA LEU A 141 -9.63 -35.00 10.39
C LEU A 141 -8.51 -33.95 10.25
N SER A 142 -8.73 -32.92 9.45
CA SER A 142 -7.82 -31.79 9.22
C SER A 142 -8.57 -30.46 9.35
N MET A 143 -7.86 -29.33 9.25
CA MET A 143 -8.48 -27.99 9.14
C MET A 143 -8.72 -27.56 7.69
N LYS A 144 -8.41 -28.40 6.69
CA LYS A 144 -8.68 -28.10 5.27
C LYS A 144 -10.15 -27.80 5.02
N GLN A 145 -10.43 -26.76 4.25
CA GLN A 145 -11.78 -26.38 3.85
C GLN A 145 -12.00 -26.69 2.36
N PHE A 146 -13.26 -27.04 2.02
CA PHE A 146 -13.60 -27.45 0.66
C PHE A 146 -14.74 -26.62 0.07
N VAL A 147 -15.03 -25.49 0.71
CA VAL A 147 -15.97 -24.47 0.23
C VAL A 147 -15.21 -23.17 -0.01
N LEU A 148 -15.69 -22.36 -0.98
CA LEU A 148 -15.06 -21.07 -1.26
C LEU A 148 -15.12 -20.14 -0.05
N LEU A 149 -13.95 -19.70 0.42
CA LEU A 149 -13.82 -18.76 1.52
C LEU A 149 -13.71 -17.31 1.02
N ALA A 150 -14.76 -16.83 0.30
CA ALA A 150 -14.77 -15.51 -0.31
C ALA A 150 -14.58 -14.37 0.71
N SER A 151 -15.13 -14.49 1.92
CA SER A 151 -14.94 -13.51 3.00
C SER A 151 -13.52 -13.42 3.55
N TYR A 152 -12.66 -14.38 3.21
CA TYR A 152 -11.24 -14.44 3.55
C TYR A 152 -10.33 -14.22 2.34
N GLY A 153 -10.87 -13.70 1.23
CA GLY A 153 -10.11 -13.45 0.01
C GLY A 153 -10.00 -14.64 -0.94
N GLY A 154 -10.78 -15.70 -0.73
CA GLY A 154 -10.82 -16.85 -1.65
C GLY A 154 -11.40 -16.48 -3.01
N ILE A 155 -10.73 -16.93 -4.08
CA ILE A 155 -11.05 -16.62 -5.48
C ILE A 155 -11.54 -17.90 -6.18
N ASP A 156 -12.66 -17.80 -6.91
CA ASP A 156 -13.28 -18.97 -7.56
C ASP A 156 -12.37 -19.61 -8.62
N SER A 157 -11.57 -18.83 -9.36
CA SER A 157 -10.62 -19.37 -10.32
C SER A 157 -9.50 -20.19 -9.65
N VAL A 158 -9.04 -19.78 -8.45
CA VAL A 158 -8.09 -20.56 -7.65
C VAL A 158 -8.75 -21.82 -7.11
N ARG A 159 -10.01 -21.75 -6.65
CA ARG A 159 -10.76 -22.93 -6.23
C ARG A 159 -10.88 -23.96 -7.35
N ARG A 160 -11.22 -23.54 -8.56
CA ARG A 160 -11.27 -24.46 -9.71
C ARG A 160 -9.91 -25.11 -10.01
N ALA A 161 -8.83 -24.35 -9.85
CA ALA A 161 -7.48 -24.92 -9.97
C ALA A 161 -7.19 -25.96 -8.87
N GLN A 162 -7.57 -25.69 -7.63
CA GLN A 162 -7.42 -26.62 -6.52
C GLN A 162 -8.22 -27.93 -6.77
N GLN A 163 -9.46 -27.80 -7.25
CA GLN A 163 -10.29 -28.94 -7.65
C GLN A 163 -9.66 -29.75 -8.79
N PHE A 164 -9.08 -29.06 -9.79
CA PHE A 164 -8.40 -29.73 -10.89
C PHE A 164 -7.13 -30.45 -10.40
N ILE A 165 -6.35 -29.89 -9.49
CA ILE A 165 -5.18 -30.54 -8.87
C ILE A 165 -5.63 -31.81 -8.14
N ASN A 166 -6.67 -31.76 -7.32
CA ASN A 166 -7.22 -32.90 -6.62
C ASN A 166 -7.69 -34.02 -7.58
N LYS A 167 -8.16 -33.66 -8.77
CA LYS A 167 -8.58 -34.61 -9.79
C LYS A 167 -7.41 -35.19 -10.59
N ALA A 168 -6.50 -34.33 -11.07
CA ALA A 168 -5.49 -34.72 -12.06
C ALA A 168 -4.13 -35.07 -11.44
N TYR A 169 -3.76 -34.49 -10.29
CA TYR A 169 -2.45 -34.60 -9.69
C TYR A 169 -2.46 -35.20 -8.27
N ARG A 170 -3.60 -35.78 -7.84
CA ARG A 170 -3.76 -36.39 -6.52
C ARG A 170 -2.65 -37.36 -6.09
N PRO A 171 -2.06 -38.20 -7.00
CA PRO A 171 -0.92 -39.05 -6.60
C PRO A 171 0.30 -38.29 -6.12
N TYR A 172 0.46 -37.02 -6.55
CA TYR A 172 1.61 -36.16 -6.19
C TYR A 172 1.28 -35.28 -4.99
N THR A 173 0.08 -34.72 -4.92
CA THR A 173 -0.29 -33.68 -3.97
C THR A 173 -1.12 -34.18 -2.79
N GLY A 174 -1.69 -35.39 -2.89
CA GLY A 174 -2.81 -35.78 -2.02
C GLY A 174 -4.03 -34.88 -2.25
N ILE A 175 -4.94 -34.82 -1.28
CA ILE A 175 -6.08 -33.91 -1.29
C ILE A 175 -5.69 -32.56 -0.67
N ILE A 176 -5.74 -31.51 -1.46
CA ILE A 176 -5.53 -30.14 -1.00
C ILE A 176 -6.88 -29.42 -0.73
N PRO A 177 -6.92 -28.34 0.07
CA PRO A 177 -8.11 -27.50 0.22
C PRO A 177 -8.65 -27.01 -1.11
N THR A 178 -9.96 -26.78 -1.19
CA THR A 178 -10.60 -26.13 -2.34
C THR A 178 -11.36 -24.89 -1.89
N ASP A 179 -10.68 -24.06 -1.14
CA ASP A 179 -11.17 -22.86 -0.48
C ASP A 179 -10.99 -21.58 -1.30
N GLY A 180 -10.27 -21.67 -2.41
CA GLY A 180 -9.97 -20.53 -3.29
C GLY A 180 -8.82 -19.65 -2.79
N LEU A 181 -8.16 -20.04 -1.69
CA LEU A 181 -7.03 -19.26 -1.15
C LEU A 181 -5.70 -19.74 -1.74
N TYR A 182 -4.83 -18.77 -2.03
CA TYR A 182 -3.43 -19.04 -2.32
C TYR A 182 -2.64 -19.01 -1.02
N GLY A 183 -2.31 -20.19 -0.49
CA GLY A 183 -1.54 -20.37 0.73
C GLY A 183 -0.41 -21.40 0.52
N ARG A 184 0.30 -21.74 1.59
CA ARG A 184 1.43 -22.70 1.52
C ARG A 184 1.05 -24.03 0.91
N GLU A 185 -0.12 -24.58 1.24
CA GLU A 185 -0.57 -25.87 0.68
C GLU A 185 -0.79 -25.78 -0.84
N MET A 186 -1.39 -24.70 -1.33
CA MET A 186 -1.58 -24.47 -2.76
C MET A 186 -0.23 -24.26 -3.47
N ASN A 187 0.67 -23.49 -2.88
CA ASN A 187 2.01 -23.28 -3.45
C ASN A 187 2.81 -24.59 -3.51
N THR A 188 2.81 -25.38 -2.42
CA THR A 188 3.43 -26.71 -2.40
C THR A 188 2.86 -27.60 -3.50
N ALA A 189 1.53 -27.60 -3.67
CA ALA A 189 0.88 -28.38 -4.72
C ALA A 189 1.27 -27.91 -6.14
N LEU A 190 1.38 -26.60 -6.38
CA LEU A 190 1.86 -26.07 -7.67
C LEU A 190 3.30 -26.53 -7.98
N ILE A 191 4.18 -26.54 -6.97
CA ILE A 191 5.55 -27.06 -7.13
C ILE A 191 5.54 -28.58 -7.39
N GLN A 192 4.67 -29.35 -6.71
CA GLN A 192 4.51 -30.77 -6.97
C GLN A 192 3.96 -31.06 -8.37
N VAL A 193 3.02 -30.24 -8.86
CA VAL A 193 2.56 -30.27 -10.26
C VAL A 193 3.72 -29.99 -11.21
N LEU A 194 4.52 -28.95 -10.95
CA LEU A 194 5.72 -28.66 -11.73
C LEU A 194 6.65 -29.88 -11.77
N GLN A 195 6.97 -30.45 -10.60
CA GLN A 195 7.83 -31.62 -10.47
C GLN A 195 7.28 -32.84 -11.23
N SER A 196 5.96 -33.04 -11.24
CA SER A 196 5.34 -34.09 -12.05
C SER A 196 5.56 -33.87 -13.56
N LEU A 197 5.45 -32.59 -14.02
CA LEU A 197 5.70 -32.22 -15.41
C LEU A 197 7.19 -32.33 -15.81
N GLU A 198 8.09 -32.24 -14.83
CA GLU A 198 9.53 -32.46 -14.95
C GLU A 198 9.92 -33.94 -14.94
N GLY A 199 8.95 -34.83 -14.70
CA GLY A 199 9.15 -36.28 -14.70
C GLY A 199 9.62 -36.86 -13.39
N PHE A 200 9.48 -36.17 -12.25
CA PHE A 200 9.68 -36.77 -10.92
C PHE A 200 8.57 -37.78 -10.63
N SER A 201 8.88 -38.86 -9.91
CA SER A 201 7.85 -39.74 -9.37
C SER A 201 7.09 -39.07 -8.20
N PRO A 202 5.89 -39.57 -7.82
CA PRO A 202 5.16 -39.05 -6.67
C PRO A 202 5.93 -39.03 -5.34
N SER A 203 6.86 -39.97 -5.15
CA SER A 203 7.71 -40.00 -3.95
C SER A 203 8.87 -39.01 -3.99
N GLU A 204 9.27 -38.54 -5.15
CA GLU A 204 10.35 -37.56 -5.36
C GLU A 204 9.82 -36.12 -5.44
N ALA A 205 8.54 -35.93 -5.79
CA ALA A 205 7.89 -34.64 -5.88
C ALA A 205 7.57 -34.09 -4.48
N THR A 206 8.59 -33.53 -3.83
CA THR A 206 8.51 -33.08 -2.42
C THR A 206 7.71 -31.78 -2.23
N GLY A 207 7.46 -31.02 -3.29
CA GLY A 207 6.89 -29.67 -3.19
C GLY A 207 7.91 -28.60 -2.73
N ASN A 208 9.17 -28.94 -2.61
CA ASN A 208 10.26 -28.01 -2.34
C ASN A 208 10.93 -27.60 -3.66
N PHE A 209 11.08 -26.30 -3.86
CA PHE A 209 11.72 -25.76 -5.06
C PHE A 209 13.25 -25.76 -4.89
N GLY A 210 13.88 -26.90 -5.14
CA GLY A 210 15.33 -27.07 -5.04
C GLY A 210 16.04 -27.05 -6.40
N ASN A 211 17.36 -27.30 -6.38
CA ASN A 211 18.18 -27.33 -7.59
C ASN A 211 17.68 -28.36 -8.61
N GLY A 212 17.19 -29.54 -8.15
CA GLY A 212 16.65 -30.56 -9.03
C GLY A 212 15.48 -30.06 -9.89
N THR A 213 14.56 -29.28 -9.29
CA THR A 213 13.46 -28.59 -9.97
C THR A 213 14.02 -27.49 -10.88
N ARG A 214 14.89 -26.62 -10.34
CA ARG A 214 15.45 -25.48 -11.08
C ARG A 214 16.11 -25.89 -12.41
N PHE A 215 16.90 -26.96 -12.41
CA PHE A 215 17.61 -27.41 -13.62
C PHE A 215 16.74 -28.11 -14.67
N ARG A 216 15.48 -28.45 -14.35
CA ARG A 216 14.54 -29.09 -15.28
C ARG A 216 13.46 -28.15 -15.82
N LEU A 217 13.49 -26.89 -15.43
CA LEU A 217 12.54 -25.88 -15.91
C LEU A 217 12.56 -25.77 -17.43
N LYS A 218 11.36 -25.72 -18.02
CA LYS A 218 11.18 -25.45 -19.44
C LYS A 218 10.79 -23.99 -19.67
N THR A 219 11.42 -23.36 -20.65
CA THR A 219 10.93 -22.09 -21.16
C THR A 219 9.71 -22.33 -22.05
N ILE A 220 8.57 -21.72 -21.68
CA ILE A 220 7.32 -21.79 -22.45
C ILE A 220 7.12 -20.47 -23.21
N THR A 221 6.94 -20.60 -24.50
CA THR A 221 6.75 -19.50 -25.45
C THR A 221 5.51 -19.76 -26.31
N ALA A 222 5.04 -18.77 -27.04
CA ALA A 222 3.96 -18.94 -28.01
C ALA A 222 4.24 -20.09 -29.02
N ASN A 223 5.51 -20.31 -29.36
CA ASN A 223 5.90 -21.28 -30.40
C ASN A 223 5.85 -22.75 -29.92
N ASN A 224 6.00 -23.01 -28.61
CA ASN A 224 6.02 -24.34 -28.05
C ASN A 224 4.84 -24.67 -27.12
N ALA A 225 3.98 -23.71 -26.87
CA ALA A 225 2.89 -23.83 -25.92
C ALA A 225 1.89 -24.94 -26.26
N SER A 226 1.59 -25.16 -27.57
CA SER A 226 0.65 -26.21 -28.00
C SER A 226 1.13 -27.63 -27.72
N SER A 227 2.44 -27.86 -27.57
CA SER A 227 3.01 -29.13 -27.16
C SER A 227 3.31 -29.18 -25.65
N ASN A 228 2.97 -28.13 -24.88
CA ASN A 228 3.22 -27.99 -23.45
C ASN A 228 1.99 -27.45 -22.70
N GLU A 229 0.77 -27.87 -23.07
CA GLU A 229 -0.49 -27.34 -22.52
C GLU A 229 -0.59 -27.41 -20.99
N SER A 230 -0.09 -28.50 -20.38
CA SER A 230 -0.07 -28.65 -18.92
C SER A 230 0.88 -27.64 -18.24
N TRP A 231 1.96 -27.25 -18.90
CA TRP A 231 2.86 -26.19 -18.44
C TRP A 231 2.20 -24.81 -18.56
N VAL A 232 1.42 -24.57 -19.64
CA VAL A 232 0.62 -23.34 -19.79
C VAL A 232 -0.43 -23.27 -18.71
N TRP A 233 -1.11 -24.38 -18.40
CA TRP A 233 -2.08 -24.45 -17.33
C TRP A 233 -1.45 -24.12 -15.97
N LEU A 234 -0.29 -24.69 -15.67
CA LEU A 234 0.45 -24.41 -14.43
C LEU A 234 0.84 -22.94 -14.34
N ALA A 235 1.39 -22.36 -15.40
CA ALA A 235 1.79 -20.95 -15.45
C ALA A 235 0.59 -20.01 -15.26
N SER A 236 -0.52 -20.25 -15.96
CA SER A 236 -1.73 -19.43 -15.83
C SER A 236 -2.38 -19.55 -14.44
N THR A 237 -2.30 -20.73 -13.84
CA THR A 237 -2.74 -20.94 -12.45
C THR A 237 -1.86 -20.18 -11.47
N ALA A 238 -0.54 -20.25 -11.61
CA ALA A 238 0.40 -19.52 -10.75
C ALA A 238 0.26 -18.00 -10.90
N LEU A 239 0.03 -17.49 -12.11
CA LEU A 239 -0.28 -16.08 -12.37
C LEU A 239 -1.57 -15.66 -11.65
N ALA A 240 -2.64 -16.45 -11.74
CA ALA A 240 -3.90 -16.18 -11.04
C ALA A 240 -3.72 -16.17 -9.51
N CYS A 241 -2.91 -17.08 -8.97
CA CYS A 241 -2.54 -17.12 -7.55
C CYS A 241 -1.75 -15.86 -7.11
N ASN A 242 -0.97 -15.27 -8.02
CA ASN A 242 -0.27 -13.99 -7.78
C ASN A 242 -1.12 -12.76 -8.10
N GLY A 243 -2.43 -12.92 -8.26
CA GLY A 243 -3.38 -11.82 -8.48
C GLY A 243 -3.34 -11.21 -9.88
N ILE A 244 -2.77 -11.91 -10.86
CA ILE A 244 -2.60 -11.42 -12.24
C ILE A 244 -3.28 -12.40 -13.21
N GLY A 245 -4.21 -11.89 -14.02
CA GLY A 245 -4.87 -12.66 -15.06
C GLY A 245 -6.21 -13.29 -14.69
N GLY A 246 -6.88 -13.87 -15.70
CA GLY A 246 -8.28 -14.34 -15.62
C GLY A 246 -8.48 -15.75 -15.04
N GLY A 247 -7.41 -16.48 -14.71
CA GLY A 247 -7.46 -17.84 -14.17
C GLY A 247 -6.86 -18.92 -15.09
N PRO A 248 -6.96 -20.21 -14.69
CA PRO A 248 -6.31 -21.32 -15.38
C PRO A 248 -6.77 -21.49 -16.83
N THR A 249 -5.82 -21.68 -17.73
CA THR A 249 -6.06 -22.02 -19.15
C THR A 249 -4.99 -22.95 -19.67
N PHE A 250 -5.34 -23.83 -20.60
CA PHE A 250 -4.40 -24.68 -21.32
C PHE A 250 -3.91 -24.04 -22.62
N VAL A 251 -4.50 -22.91 -23.01
CA VAL A 251 -4.30 -22.30 -24.31
C VAL A 251 -3.44 -21.04 -24.19
N TRP A 252 -2.37 -20.97 -24.96
CA TRP A 252 -1.57 -19.77 -25.10
C TRP A 252 -2.21 -18.82 -26.12
N THR A 253 -2.56 -17.63 -25.68
CA THR A 253 -3.12 -16.56 -26.53
C THR A 253 -2.23 -15.31 -26.43
N SER A 254 -2.44 -14.34 -27.32
CA SER A 254 -1.81 -13.01 -27.22
C SER A 254 -2.17 -12.32 -25.89
N THR A 255 -3.41 -12.47 -25.42
CA THR A 255 -3.84 -11.97 -24.12
C THR A 255 -3.04 -12.62 -22.99
N PHE A 256 -2.79 -13.93 -23.04
CA PHE A 256 -1.99 -14.61 -22.04
C PHE A 256 -0.52 -14.12 -22.04
N ALA A 257 0.07 -13.92 -23.23
CA ALA A 257 1.40 -13.33 -23.33
C ALA A 257 1.49 -11.92 -22.72
N ASN A 258 0.45 -11.10 -22.86
CA ASN A 258 0.39 -9.78 -22.22
C ASN A 258 0.26 -9.89 -20.70
N ILE A 259 -0.48 -10.88 -20.18
CA ILE A 259 -0.55 -11.18 -18.73
C ILE A 259 0.83 -11.56 -18.18
N VAL A 260 1.59 -12.38 -18.93
CA VAL A 260 2.97 -12.73 -18.57
C VAL A 260 3.86 -11.50 -18.51
N LYS A 261 3.78 -10.60 -19.50
CA LYS A 261 4.53 -9.35 -19.50
C LYS A 261 4.17 -8.46 -18.30
N ALA A 262 2.88 -8.30 -18.01
CA ALA A 262 2.42 -7.52 -16.85
C ALA A 262 2.94 -8.09 -15.52
N PHE A 263 3.04 -9.41 -15.38
CA PHE A 263 3.69 -10.05 -14.24
C PHE A 263 5.18 -9.71 -14.16
N GLN A 264 5.88 -9.84 -15.28
CA GLN A 264 7.32 -9.56 -15.37
C GLN A 264 7.63 -8.08 -15.04
N GLU A 265 6.81 -7.16 -15.54
CA GLU A 265 6.88 -5.72 -15.21
C GLU A 265 6.63 -5.49 -13.71
N ARG A 266 5.56 -6.09 -13.16
CA ARG A 266 5.22 -5.96 -11.74
C ARG A 266 6.34 -6.46 -10.82
N TYR A 267 7.08 -7.50 -11.19
CA TYR A 267 8.17 -8.09 -10.43
C TYR A 267 9.55 -7.53 -10.79
N ALA A 268 9.62 -6.52 -11.66
CA ALA A 268 10.85 -5.90 -12.16
C ALA A 268 11.87 -6.93 -12.67
N ILE A 269 11.40 -7.94 -13.38
CA ILE A 269 12.23 -8.92 -14.10
C ILE A 269 12.15 -8.67 -15.61
N ALA A 270 13.03 -9.32 -16.40
CA ALA A 270 13.09 -9.12 -17.84
C ALA A 270 11.72 -9.39 -18.51
N VAL A 271 11.19 -8.40 -19.25
CA VAL A 271 9.88 -8.45 -19.90
C VAL A 271 9.99 -9.18 -21.24
N THR A 272 10.08 -10.52 -21.17
CA THR A 272 10.24 -11.38 -22.34
C THR A 272 8.92 -11.80 -22.97
N GLY A 273 7.83 -11.77 -22.20
CA GLY A 273 6.53 -12.35 -22.58
C GLY A 273 6.55 -13.88 -22.66
N SER A 274 7.59 -14.54 -22.15
CA SER A 274 7.76 -15.99 -22.08
C SER A 274 7.86 -16.43 -20.63
N ILE A 275 7.47 -17.67 -20.32
CA ILE A 275 7.69 -18.24 -18.97
C ILE A 275 9.07 -18.92 -18.99
N ASP A 276 10.09 -18.14 -18.72
CA ASP A 276 11.48 -18.60 -18.58
C ASP A 276 11.78 -19.05 -17.14
N SER A 277 13.02 -19.46 -16.86
CA SER A 277 13.45 -19.93 -15.54
C SER A 277 13.23 -18.87 -14.46
N THR A 278 13.59 -17.62 -14.71
CA THR A 278 13.39 -16.49 -13.76
C THR A 278 11.92 -16.25 -13.50
N THR A 279 11.07 -16.30 -14.53
CA THR A 279 9.63 -16.15 -14.39
C THR A 279 9.02 -17.30 -13.58
N TRP A 280 9.42 -18.57 -13.84
CA TRP A 280 8.95 -19.71 -13.03
C TRP A 280 9.30 -19.58 -11.56
N MET A 281 10.55 -19.22 -11.26
CA MET A 281 10.97 -19.03 -9.87
C MET A 281 10.22 -17.88 -9.19
N SER A 282 9.98 -16.80 -9.88
CA SER A 282 9.21 -15.66 -9.35
C SER A 282 7.72 -15.97 -9.14
N LEU A 283 7.15 -16.88 -9.94
CA LEU A 283 5.77 -17.35 -9.78
C LEU A 283 5.59 -18.30 -8.57
N LEU A 284 6.57 -19.14 -8.28
CA LEU A 284 6.42 -20.29 -7.39
C LEU A 284 7.21 -20.18 -6.08
N THR A 285 8.07 -19.18 -5.94
CA THR A 285 8.83 -18.92 -4.71
C THR A 285 8.76 -17.44 -4.34
N SER A 286 8.80 -17.11 -3.05
CA SER A 286 8.82 -15.71 -2.62
C SER A 286 10.08 -15.01 -3.13
N LYS A 287 11.24 -15.59 -2.91
CA LYS A 287 12.54 -15.00 -3.28
C LYS A 287 12.80 -14.93 -4.79
N GLY A 288 12.03 -15.65 -5.61
CA GLY A 288 12.25 -15.72 -7.05
C GLY A 288 13.59 -16.35 -7.44
N ASP A 289 14.16 -15.89 -8.56
CA ASP A 289 15.49 -16.33 -9.01
C ASP A 289 16.59 -15.66 -8.18
N PRO A 290 17.37 -16.40 -7.40
CA PRO A 290 18.45 -15.84 -6.61
C PRO A 290 19.58 -15.24 -7.45
N ASP A 291 19.70 -15.66 -8.72
CA ASP A 291 20.74 -15.17 -9.63
C ASP A 291 20.27 -14.06 -10.55
N ARG A 292 19.00 -13.60 -10.44
CA ARG A 292 18.49 -12.52 -11.28
C ARG A 292 19.33 -11.24 -11.13
N PRO A 293 19.56 -10.46 -12.20
CA PRO A 293 20.25 -9.18 -12.09
C PRO A 293 19.54 -8.22 -11.12
N CYS A 294 20.31 -7.46 -10.37
CA CYS A 294 19.81 -6.38 -9.52
C CYS A 294 20.83 -5.26 -9.44
N VAL A 295 20.33 -4.04 -9.22
CA VAL A 295 21.17 -2.82 -9.08
C VAL A 295 21.21 -2.32 -7.64
N ALA A 296 20.45 -2.92 -6.75
CA ALA A 296 20.38 -2.54 -5.35
C ALA A 296 20.87 -3.67 -4.43
N CYS A 297 21.35 -3.27 -3.27
CA CYS A 297 21.73 -4.16 -2.18
C CYS A 297 21.44 -3.48 -0.84
N ASP A 298 21.47 -4.23 0.26
CA ASP A 298 21.61 -3.67 1.59
C ASP A 298 22.64 -4.46 2.42
N THR A 299 23.14 -3.84 3.45
CA THR A 299 24.10 -4.46 4.37
C THR A 299 24.16 -3.70 5.70
N ARG A 300 24.44 -4.44 6.77
CA ARG A 300 24.76 -3.85 8.08
C ARG A 300 26.17 -3.24 8.14
N PHE A 301 27.05 -3.62 7.24
CA PHE A 301 28.44 -3.21 7.26
C PHE A 301 28.64 -1.81 6.67
N GLU A 302 29.64 -1.05 7.19
CA GLU A 302 30.05 0.24 6.62
C GLU A 302 30.45 0.13 5.16
N ILE A 303 30.00 1.05 4.33
CA ILE A 303 30.50 1.16 2.95
C ILE A 303 31.80 1.95 2.94
N THR A 304 32.92 1.24 3.09
CA THR A 304 34.27 1.79 2.93
C THR A 304 34.60 2.05 1.46
N ASP A 305 35.69 2.77 1.16
CA ASP A 305 36.12 3.00 -0.23
C ASP A 305 36.35 1.68 -1.00
N ALA A 306 36.91 0.67 -0.33
CA ALA A 306 37.13 -0.64 -0.94
C ALA A 306 35.80 -1.35 -1.26
N ARG A 307 34.84 -1.37 -0.30
CA ARG A 307 33.53 -1.96 -0.52
C ARG A 307 32.72 -1.21 -1.59
N LEU A 308 32.80 0.12 -1.60
CA LEU A 308 32.18 0.95 -2.63
C LEU A 308 32.72 0.60 -4.03
N ALA A 309 34.04 0.47 -4.16
CA ALA A 309 34.65 0.07 -5.42
C ALA A 309 34.21 -1.34 -5.86
N THR A 310 34.12 -2.30 -4.93
CA THR A 310 33.63 -3.65 -5.19
C THR A 310 32.17 -3.64 -5.65
N LEU A 311 31.27 -2.94 -4.96
CA LEU A 311 29.85 -2.84 -5.33
C LEU A 311 29.68 -2.26 -6.74
N LYS A 312 30.38 -1.18 -7.04
CA LYS A 312 30.34 -0.53 -8.38
C LYS A 312 30.86 -1.45 -9.48
N ALA A 313 31.95 -2.18 -9.22
CA ALA A 313 32.49 -3.15 -10.19
C ALA A 313 31.50 -4.27 -10.49
N ASP A 314 30.63 -4.62 -9.53
CA ASP A 314 29.60 -5.65 -9.68
C ASP A 314 28.25 -5.11 -10.20
N GLY A 315 28.19 -3.81 -10.54
CA GLY A 315 27.02 -3.18 -11.15
C GLY A 315 25.96 -2.70 -10.14
N TYR A 316 26.25 -2.68 -8.85
CA TYR A 316 25.35 -2.06 -7.88
C TYR A 316 25.40 -0.52 -7.97
N GLU A 317 24.21 0.07 -7.91
CA GLU A 317 24.00 1.52 -7.96
C GLU A 317 23.40 2.07 -6.67
N ILE A 318 22.72 1.23 -5.89
CA ILE A 318 21.93 1.63 -4.72
C ILE A 318 22.29 0.73 -3.54
N VAL A 319 22.46 1.34 -2.35
CA VAL A 319 22.70 0.59 -1.11
C VAL A 319 21.76 1.03 0.01
N GLY A 320 21.06 0.07 0.62
CA GLY A 320 20.28 0.27 1.83
C GLY A 320 21.19 0.37 3.06
N ARG A 321 20.98 1.39 3.89
CA ARG A 321 21.79 1.59 5.10
C ARG A 321 20.92 1.97 6.30
N TYR A 322 21.32 1.48 7.46
CA TYR A 322 20.60 1.64 8.72
C TYR A 322 20.89 2.98 9.37
N LEU A 323 19.84 3.79 9.64
CA LEU A 323 19.94 5.13 10.22
C LEU A 323 20.56 5.12 11.62
N THR A 324 20.12 4.17 12.43
CA THR A 324 20.48 4.07 13.85
C THR A 324 20.60 2.61 14.29
N GLU A 325 21.05 2.42 15.51
CA GLU A 325 21.03 1.13 16.22
C GLU A 325 20.76 1.31 17.71
N PRO A 326 20.27 0.28 18.41
CA PRO A 326 20.03 0.36 19.86
C PRO A 326 21.27 0.74 20.63
N GLY A 327 21.17 1.74 21.51
CA GLY A 327 22.29 2.18 22.36
C GLY A 327 23.41 2.92 21.62
N GLN A 328 23.20 3.35 20.38
CA GLN A 328 24.20 4.03 19.55
C GLN A 328 24.87 5.22 20.23
N SER A 329 24.15 5.99 21.06
CA SER A 329 24.70 7.16 21.76
C SER A 329 25.83 6.85 22.75
N SER A 330 25.94 5.59 23.18
CA SER A 330 27.00 5.13 24.08
C SER A 330 28.18 4.46 23.36
N LEU A 331 28.12 4.37 22.02
CA LEU A 331 29.13 3.71 21.20
C LEU A 331 29.99 4.71 20.44
N ALA A 332 31.27 4.40 20.24
CA ALA A 332 32.10 5.12 19.29
C ALA A 332 31.71 4.68 17.84
N PRO A 333 31.80 5.54 16.82
CA PRO A 333 31.39 5.19 15.45
C PRO A 333 32.06 3.94 14.87
N LYS A 334 33.29 3.65 15.27
CA LYS A 334 34.02 2.44 14.85
C LYS A 334 33.39 1.15 15.39
N ASP A 335 32.64 1.25 16.50
CA ASP A 335 32.04 0.12 17.21
C ASP A 335 30.55 -0.09 16.83
N TYR A 336 30.02 0.71 15.92
CA TYR A 336 28.64 0.54 15.41
C TYR A 336 28.50 -0.82 14.75
N PHE A 337 27.45 -1.53 15.10
CA PHE A 337 27.12 -2.81 14.48
C PHE A 337 26.55 -2.64 13.07
N LYS A 338 25.61 -1.68 12.92
CA LYS A 338 24.92 -1.45 11.63
C LYS A 338 24.67 0.01 11.28
N ALA A 339 24.69 0.91 12.26
CA ALA A 339 24.37 2.32 11.99
C ALA A 339 25.37 2.97 11.01
N ILE A 340 24.87 3.90 10.21
CA ILE A 340 25.64 4.73 9.30
C ILE A 340 26.72 5.48 10.09
N ARG A 341 27.95 5.44 9.60
CA ARG A 341 29.12 6.11 10.21
C ARG A 341 29.27 7.52 9.66
N PRO A 342 29.87 8.45 10.42
CA PRO A 342 30.19 9.79 9.93
C PRO A 342 30.98 9.75 8.62
N GLY A 343 30.55 10.51 7.60
CA GLY A 343 31.18 10.58 6.28
C GLY A 343 30.89 9.41 5.35
N GLU A 344 30.11 8.39 5.80
CA GLU A 344 29.78 7.23 4.97
C GLU A 344 28.83 7.59 3.82
N LEU A 345 27.77 8.36 4.09
CA LEU A 345 26.83 8.77 3.05
C LEU A 345 27.47 9.70 2.02
N GLU A 346 28.32 10.60 2.45
CA GLU A 346 29.12 11.46 1.56
C GLU A 346 30.02 10.62 0.65
N ARG A 347 30.62 9.56 1.17
CA ARG A 347 31.45 8.62 0.40
C ARG A 347 30.61 7.91 -0.66
N ILE A 348 29.43 7.39 -0.28
CA ILE A 348 28.50 6.70 -1.16
C ILE A 348 28.09 7.63 -2.32
N THR A 349 27.60 8.83 -1.99
CA THR A 349 27.05 9.77 -2.99
C THR A 349 28.14 10.38 -3.87
N LYS A 350 29.28 10.81 -3.30
CA LYS A 350 30.43 11.28 -4.08
C LYS A 350 31.05 10.20 -4.96
N GLY A 351 30.92 8.94 -4.54
CA GLY A 351 31.31 7.78 -5.33
C GLY A 351 30.37 7.44 -6.46
N GLY A 352 29.24 8.17 -6.60
CA GLY A 352 28.25 7.99 -7.66
C GLY A 352 27.27 6.86 -7.41
N MET A 353 27.16 6.33 -6.18
CA MET A 353 26.08 5.45 -5.75
C MET A 353 24.97 6.24 -5.05
N ARG A 354 23.79 5.66 -5.03
CA ARG A 354 22.60 6.14 -4.31
C ARG A 354 22.39 5.29 -3.07
N PHE A 355 21.56 5.76 -2.14
CA PHE A 355 21.23 5.00 -0.96
C PHE A 355 19.74 5.15 -0.59
N PHE A 356 19.23 4.25 0.26
CA PHE A 356 17.92 4.38 0.91
C PHE A 356 18.05 4.08 2.41
N PRO A 357 17.30 4.84 3.27
CA PRO A 357 17.43 4.71 4.72
C PRO A 357 16.51 3.62 5.28
N ILE A 358 17.07 2.76 6.14
CA ILE A 358 16.38 1.72 6.89
C ILE A 358 16.38 2.11 8.37
N PHE A 359 15.25 1.97 9.04
CA PHE A 359 15.14 2.10 10.49
C PHE A 359 14.79 0.76 11.13
N GLN A 360 15.70 0.25 11.95
CA GLN A 360 15.52 -1.02 12.63
C GLN A 360 16.12 -0.97 14.05
N GLU A 361 15.31 -0.58 15.01
CA GLU A 361 15.59 -0.73 16.42
C GLU A 361 14.53 -1.65 17.04
N TYR A 362 14.96 -2.75 17.70
CA TYR A 362 14.05 -3.67 18.42
C TYR A 362 12.83 -4.13 17.58
N SER A 363 13.05 -4.69 16.39
CA SER A 363 11.98 -5.07 15.45
C SER A 363 11.73 -6.59 15.36
N THR A 364 12.35 -7.39 16.22
CA THR A 364 12.36 -8.86 16.12
C THR A 364 11.37 -9.57 17.04
N LYS A 365 10.60 -8.83 17.83
CA LYS A 365 9.63 -9.37 18.80
C LYS A 365 8.35 -8.52 18.82
N LEU A 366 7.22 -9.17 19.09
CA LEU A 366 5.92 -8.53 19.17
C LEU A 366 5.87 -7.36 20.17
N GLU A 367 6.52 -7.49 21.32
CA GLU A 367 6.56 -6.49 22.39
C GLU A 367 7.15 -5.15 21.97
N HIS A 368 7.92 -5.13 20.87
CA HIS A 368 8.51 -3.92 20.31
C HIS A 368 7.47 -3.03 19.59
N PHE A 369 6.34 -3.61 19.16
CA PHE A 369 5.34 -2.93 18.35
C PHE A 369 4.18 -2.41 19.20
N THR A 370 4.41 -1.24 19.80
CA THR A 370 3.39 -0.46 20.52
C THR A 370 3.24 0.93 19.91
N PRO A 371 2.09 1.61 20.05
CA PRO A 371 1.94 2.99 19.57
C PRO A 371 2.98 3.96 20.16
N ALA A 372 3.35 3.79 21.42
CA ALA A 372 4.36 4.63 22.08
C ALA A 372 5.74 4.46 21.41
N ASN A 373 6.14 3.22 21.14
CA ASN A 373 7.38 2.94 20.40
C ASN A 373 7.30 3.47 18.97
N GLY A 374 6.15 3.37 18.31
CA GLY A 374 5.96 3.92 16.96
C GLY A 374 6.24 5.42 16.90
N ALA A 375 5.67 6.20 17.81
CA ALA A 375 5.92 7.63 17.89
C ALA A 375 7.39 7.97 18.23
N ALA A 376 7.99 7.24 19.17
CA ALA A 376 9.40 7.42 19.52
C ALA A 376 10.35 7.09 18.37
N HIS A 377 10.13 5.95 17.69
CA HIS A 377 10.94 5.52 16.56
C HIS A 377 10.83 6.48 15.37
N ALA A 378 9.63 7.01 15.07
CA ALA A 378 9.42 8.02 14.05
C ALA A 378 10.27 9.28 14.31
N LYS A 379 10.23 9.78 15.56
CA LYS A 379 11.03 10.92 15.98
C LYS A 379 12.53 10.65 15.85
N THR A 380 13.01 9.51 16.35
CA THR A 380 14.42 9.11 16.28
C THR A 380 14.89 8.99 14.82
N ALA A 381 14.08 8.36 13.97
CA ALA A 381 14.38 8.19 12.55
C ALA A 381 14.49 9.55 11.83
N ARG A 382 13.53 10.45 12.05
CA ARG A 382 13.56 11.82 11.50
C ARG A 382 14.78 12.59 11.93
N GLU A 383 15.05 12.63 13.23
CA GLU A 383 16.20 13.37 13.78
C GLU A 383 17.53 12.81 13.25
N ALA A 384 17.64 11.48 13.11
CA ALA A 384 18.81 10.84 12.51
C ALA A 384 18.97 11.20 11.02
N ALA A 385 17.89 11.13 10.25
CA ALA A 385 17.90 11.47 8.83
C ALA A 385 18.28 12.94 8.61
N GLN A 386 17.70 13.86 9.37
CA GLN A 386 18.03 15.30 9.32
C GLN A 386 19.49 15.58 9.68
N ARG A 387 19.99 14.97 10.77
CA ARG A 387 21.39 15.09 11.19
C ARG A 387 22.38 14.58 10.14
N LEU A 388 22.00 13.51 9.42
CA LEU A 388 22.79 12.92 8.34
C LEU A 388 22.64 13.68 7.00
N GLY A 389 21.83 14.73 6.94
CA GLY A 389 21.57 15.50 5.73
C GLY A 389 20.78 14.73 4.66
N ILE A 390 20.04 13.68 5.05
CA ILE A 390 19.23 12.90 4.12
C ILE A 390 18.04 13.75 3.65
N PRO A 391 17.84 13.93 2.33
CA PRO A 391 16.69 14.67 1.82
C PRO A 391 15.35 13.97 2.18
N PRO A 392 14.22 14.70 2.20
CA PRO A 392 12.89 14.08 2.28
C PRO A 392 12.74 12.92 1.31
N THR A 393 12.51 11.74 1.87
CA THR A 393 12.38 10.45 1.19
C THR A 393 11.63 9.48 2.08
N HIS A 394 11.47 8.23 1.65
CA HIS A 394 10.90 7.19 2.51
C HIS A 394 11.95 6.59 3.45
N ILE A 395 11.55 6.42 4.70
CA ILE A 395 12.32 5.67 5.71
C ILE A 395 11.63 4.32 5.93
N TYR A 396 12.35 3.22 5.73
CA TYR A 396 11.79 1.87 5.82
C TYR A 396 11.91 1.33 7.24
N PHE A 397 10.76 1.30 7.94
CA PHE A 397 10.65 0.77 9.31
C PHE A 397 10.49 -0.74 9.29
N ALA A 398 11.36 -1.44 10.01
CA ALA A 398 11.45 -2.90 9.94
C ALA A 398 10.50 -3.62 10.89
N VAL A 399 9.85 -4.69 10.36
CA VAL A 399 9.16 -5.74 11.11
C VAL A 399 9.84 -7.06 10.74
N ASP A 400 10.74 -7.50 11.59
CA ASP A 400 11.66 -8.61 11.31
C ASP A 400 11.35 -9.84 12.19
N PHE A 401 10.10 -10.28 12.12
CA PHE A 401 9.63 -11.53 12.71
C PHE A 401 8.37 -12.04 12.04
N ASP A 402 8.06 -13.33 12.18
CA ASP A 402 6.88 -13.96 11.58
C ASP A 402 5.61 -13.66 12.41
N ALA A 403 4.94 -12.55 12.10
CA ALA A 403 3.73 -12.14 12.80
C ALA A 403 2.48 -12.84 12.25
N THR A 404 1.59 -13.25 13.17
CA THR A 404 0.25 -13.74 12.80
C THR A 404 -0.66 -12.57 12.41
N ASP A 405 -1.76 -12.88 11.72
CA ASP A 405 -2.77 -11.88 11.30
C ASP A 405 -3.36 -11.09 12.48
N ASP A 406 -3.62 -11.75 13.62
CA ASP A 406 -4.09 -11.09 14.83
C ASP A 406 -3.03 -10.12 15.41
N GLN A 407 -1.76 -10.51 15.37
CA GLN A 407 -0.65 -9.66 15.81
C GLN A 407 -0.45 -8.45 14.89
N VAL A 408 -0.65 -8.63 13.59
CA VAL A 408 -0.64 -7.49 12.66
C VAL A 408 -1.76 -6.51 13.02
N THR A 409 -2.98 -7.02 13.26
CA THR A 409 -4.13 -6.17 13.60
C THR A 409 -3.97 -5.46 14.95
N SER A 410 -3.51 -6.19 15.99
CA SER A 410 -3.50 -5.69 17.37
C SER A 410 -2.26 -4.88 17.73
N ASN A 411 -1.14 -5.07 17.05
CA ASN A 411 0.14 -4.48 17.40
C ASN A 411 0.78 -3.69 16.25
N ILE A 412 0.99 -4.33 15.09
CA ILE A 412 1.76 -3.71 13.99
C ILE A 412 1.01 -2.52 13.39
N LEU A 413 -0.29 -2.67 13.08
CA LEU A 413 -1.08 -1.55 12.53
C LEU A 413 -1.16 -0.34 13.48
N PRO A 414 -1.44 -0.51 14.80
CA PRO A 414 -1.38 0.62 15.74
C PRO A 414 0.00 1.27 15.86
N TYR A 415 1.08 0.49 15.80
CA TYR A 415 2.45 1.01 15.77
C TYR A 415 2.68 1.88 14.53
N PHE A 416 2.34 1.39 13.33
CA PHE A 416 2.54 2.15 12.09
C PHE A 416 1.64 3.38 11.96
N ARG A 417 0.43 3.38 12.55
CA ARG A 417 -0.38 4.60 12.67
C ARG A 417 0.34 5.67 13.49
N ALA A 418 0.97 5.28 14.58
CA ALA A 418 1.75 6.20 15.38
C ALA A 418 3.04 6.68 14.68
N VAL A 419 3.71 5.80 13.92
CA VAL A 419 4.85 6.20 13.06
C VAL A 419 4.39 7.24 12.05
N CYS A 420 3.32 6.98 11.31
CA CYS A 420 2.80 7.85 10.26
C CYS A 420 2.43 9.24 10.80
N SER A 421 1.74 9.29 11.95
CA SER A 421 1.33 10.55 12.56
C SER A 421 2.47 11.36 13.20
N SER A 422 3.65 10.75 13.41
CA SER A 422 4.76 11.37 14.17
C SER A 422 6.02 11.63 13.35
N LEU A 423 6.10 11.10 12.12
CA LEU A 423 7.35 11.15 11.33
C LEU A 423 7.68 12.59 10.90
N GLY A 424 6.81 13.27 10.15
CA GLY A 424 7.01 14.65 9.68
C GLY A 424 8.30 14.89 8.89
N GLY A 425 8.65 16.16 8.67
CA GLY A 425 9.89 16.55 7.99
C GLY A 425 9.90 16.25 6.50
N GLY A 426 8.73 16.04 5.87
CA GLY A 426 8.60 15.60 4.48
C GLY A 426 8.94 14.13 4.25
N TYR A 427 9.39 13.39 5.30
CA TYR A 427 9.68 11.97 5.18
C TYR A 427 8.41 11.14 5.09
N GLY A 428 8.40 10.17 4.18
CA GLY A 428 7.36 9.18 4.05
C GLY A 428 7.64 7.91 4.85
N VAL A 429 6.59 7.20 5.20
CA VAL A 429 6.71 5.91 5.87
C VAL A 429 6.81 4.80 4.83
N GLY A 430 7.95 4.11 4.80
CA GLY A 430 8.11 2.82 4.16
C GLY A 430 8.08 1.70 5.18
N ILE A 431 7.76 0.48 4.75
CA ILE A 431 7.77 -0.71 5.60
C ILE A 431 8.74 -1.77 5.07
N TYR A 432 9.62 -2.32 5.92
CA TYR A 432 10.34 -3.56 5.64
C TYR A 432 9.66 -4.71 6.38
N ALA A 433 9.09 -5.66 5.65
CA ALA A 433 8.42 -6.83 6.24
C ALA A 433 8.12 -7.90 5.18
N SER A 434 7.49 -9.01 5.62
CA SER A 434 6.88 -9.99 4.72
C SER A 434 5.73 -9.38 3.89
N ARG A 435 5.42 -9.99 2.74
CA ARG A 435 4.40 -9.53 1.77
C ARG A 435 3.04 -9.21 2.39
N ASN A 436 2.54 -10.10 3.26
CA ASN A 436 1.24 -9.91 3.93
C ASN A 436 1.25 -8.67 4.83
N ILE A 437 2.29 -8.53 5.66
CA ILE A 437 2.41 -7.38 6.58
C ILE A 437 2.51 -6.09 5.77
N CYS A 438 3.37 -6.05 4.74
CA CYS A 438 3.49 -4.90 3.84
C CYS A 438 2.14 -4.51 3.22
N SER A 439 1.42 -5.48 2.63
CA SER A 439 0.12 -5.26 2.00
C SER A 439 -0.92 -4.71 2.98
N ARG A 440 -0.94 -5.21 4.21
CA ARG A 440 -1.89 -4.78 5.25
C ARG A 440 -1.59 -3.38 5.78
N VAL A 441 -0.33 -3.05 5.97
CA VAL A 441 0.09 -1.73 6.47
C VAL A 441 -0.13 -0.66 5.40
N ILE A 442 0.20 -0.95 4.14
CA ILE A 442 -0.10 -0.06 3.00
C ILE A 442 -1.62 0.08 2.81
N GLY A 443 -2.36 -1.02 2.83
CA GLY A 443 -3.83 -1.01 2.71
C GLY A 443 -4.55 -0.25 3.82
N ALA A 444 -3.93 -0.11 5.00
CA ALA A 444 -4.42 0.70 6.11
C ALA A 444 -4.01 2.19 6.00
N GLY A 445 -3.29 2.59 4.94
CA GLY A 445 -2.78 3.96 4.78
C GLY A 445 -1.70 4.35 5.78
N CYS A 446 -1.00 3.37 6.39
CA CYS A 446 0.01 3.61 7.41
C CYS A 446 1.46 3.58 6.86
N ALA A 447 1.63 3.22 5.60
CA ALA A 447 2.85 3.34 4.82
C ALA A 447 2.46 3.52 3.36
N SER A 448 3.28 4.21 2.57
CA SER A 448 3.03 4.43 1.15
C SER A 448 3.68 3.38 0.26
N ASN A 449 4.76 2.73 0.74
CA ASN A 449 5.47 1.71 -0.03
C ASN A 449 6.24 0.71 0.85
N ALA A 450 6.77 -0.33 0.20
CA ALA A 450 7.42 -1.43 0.88
C ALA A 450 8.83 -1.74 0.37
N PHE A 451 9.66 -2.14 1.31
CA PHE A 451 10.86 -2.96 1.14
C PHE A 451 10.51 -4.38 1.60
N VAL A 452 10.30 -5.28 0.68
CA VAL A 452 9.79 -6.63 0.96
C VAL A 452 10.93 -7.55 1.39
N SER A 453 10.72 -8.37 2.43
CA SER A 453 11.70 -9.36 2.92
C SER A 453 11.47 -10.74 2.32
N ASP A 454 11.50 -10.86 0.99
CA ASP A 454 11.19 -12.12 0.29
C ASP A 454 12.22 -13.24 0.52
N MET A 455 13.46 -12.90 0.89
CA MET A 455 14.47 -13.86 1.31
C MET A 455 14.08 -14.63 2.59
N SER A 456 13.23 -14.05 3.43
CA SER A 456 12.72 -14.70 4.65
C SER A 456 11.65 -15.74 4.29
N THR A 457 12.05 -16.78 3.56
CA THR A 457 11.17 -17.84 3.04
C THR A 457 10.46 -18.65 4.12
N GLY A 458 10.97 -18.63 5.35
CA GLY A 458 10.34 -19.22 6.52
C GLY A 458 9.15 -18.45 7.07
N PHE A 459 9.02 -17.16 6.76
CA PHE A 459 7.93 -16.33 7.27
C PHE A 459 6.60 -16.70 6.61
N SER A 460 5.57 -16.87 7.44
CA SER A 460 4.23 -17.26 6.98
C SER A 460 3.57 -16.22 6.08
N GLY A 461 4.00 -14.96 6.19
CA GLY A 461 3.49 -13.84 5.43
C GLY A 461 4.10 -13.67 4.03
N ASN A 462 5.07 -14.47 3.61
CA ASN A 462 5.69 -14.37 2.29
C ASN A 462 5.08 -15.36 1.29
N LEU A 463 5.18 -16.64 1.60
CA LEU A 463 4.71 -17.67 0.68
C LEU A 463 3.17 -17.71 0.64
N GLY A 464 2.60 -17.65 -0.54
CA GLY A 464 1.15 -17.63 -0.73
C GLY A 464 0.54 -16.23 -0.75
N PHE A 465 1.35 -15.18 -0.72
CA PHE A 465 0.90 -13.80 -0.90
C PHE A 465 1.55 -13.18 -2.13
N PRO A 466 0.78 -12.44 -2.96
CA PRO A 466 1.36 -11.63 -4.04
C PRO A 466 2.27 -10.55 -3.48
N ILE A 467 3.27 -10.14 -4.26
CA ILE A 467 4.06 -8.96 -3.90
C ILE A 467 3.12 -7.73 -3.85
N PRO A 468 3.19 -6.86 -2.83
CA PRO A 468 2.33 -5.69 -2.72
C PRO A 468 2.52 -4.72 -3.89
N ASP A 469 1.46 -4.03 -4.34
CA ASP A 469 1.54 -3.08 -5.46
C ASP A 469 2.52 -1.93 -5.20
N GLY A 470 2.61 -1.50 -3.94
CA GLY A 470 3.49 -0.43 -3.49
C GLY A 470 4.94 -0.87 -3.19
N TRP A 471 5.40 -2.04 -3.62
CA TRP A 471 6.78 -2.40 -3.40
C TRP A 471 7.77 -1.53 -4.19
N VAL A 472 8.85 -1.15 -3.53
CA VAL A 472 9.96 -0.38 -4.11
C VAL A 472 11.24 -1.20 -4.10
N TYR A 473 11.49 -1.87 -3.00
CA TYR A 473 12.63 -2.76 -2.80
C TYR A 473 12.14 -4.16 -2.44
N ASP A 474 12.86 -5.18 -2.88
CA ASP A 474 12.62 -6.58 -2.55
C ASP A 474 13.94 -7.28 -2.26
N GLN A 475 14.16 -7.61 -0.98
CA GLN A 475 15.33 -8.34 -0.50
C GLN A 475 15.12 -9.84 -0.77
N PHE A 476 15.90 -10.41 -1.69
CA PHE A 476 15.63 -11.75 -2.19
C PHE A 476 16.72 -12.77 -1.97
N THR A 477 17.94 -12.36 -1.69
CA THR A 477 19.08 -13.28 -1.47
C THR A 477 20.16 -12.63 -0.63
N GLU A 478 20.59 -13.30 0.43
CA GLU A 478 21.79 -12.99 1.21
C GLU A 478 23.00 -13.72 0.63
N ILE A 479 24.13 -13.04 0.62
CA ILE A 479 25.44 -13.60 0.28
C ILE A 479 26.36 -13.40 1.47
N ASP A 480 26.61 -14.49 2.17
CA ASP A 480 27.58 -14.54 3.27
C ASP A 480 29.00 -14.34 2.74
N ASP A 481 29.82 -13.64 3.51
CA ASP A 481 31.24 -13.37 3.20
C ASP A 481 31.46 -12.93 1.74
N TYR A 482 30.78 -11.84 1.36
CA TYR A 482 30.75 -11.35 -0.02
C TYR A 482 32.16 -11.25 -0.61
N LYS A 483 32.41 -12.07 -1.63
CA LYS A 483 33.74 -12.20 -2.31
C LYS A 483 34.91 -12.55 -1.38
N GLY A 484 34.67 -13.18 -0.23
CA GLY A 484 35.73 -13.52 0.71
C GLY A 484 36.35 -12.31 1.42
N GLN A 485 35.58 -11.22 1.56
CA GLN A 485 36.06 -9.95 2.10
C GLN A 485 35.59 -9.68 3.54
N GLY A 486 34.97 -10.66 4.22
CA GLY A 486 34.59 -10.59 5.62
C GLY A 486 33.37 -9.69 5.88
N TRP A 487 32.42 -9.60 4.94
CA TRP A 487 31.16 -8.88 5.11
C TRP A 487 30.04 -9.51 4.28
N ASP A 488 28.82 -9.35 4.75
CA ASP A 488 27.63 -9.96 4.15
C ASP A 488 26.86 -8.91 3.33
N LEU A 489 26.23 -9.35 2.27
CA LEU A 489 25.49 -8.51 1.34
C LEU A 489 24.12 -9.12 1.03
N ASP A 490 23.06 -8.35 1.19
CA ASP A 490 21.73 -8.71 0.75
C ASP A 490 21.44 -8.12 -0.63
N ARG A 491 21.07 -8.99 -1.57
CA ARG A 491 20.68 -8.58 -2.92
C ARG A 491 19.25 -8.08 -2.91
N VAL A 492 19.04 -6.93 -3.53
CA VAL A 492 17.76 -6.22 -3.52
C VAL A 492 17.33 -5.89 -4.95
N ALA A 493 16.12 -6.30 -5.33
CA ALA A 493 15.48 -5.83 -6.54
C ALA A 493 14.90 -4.43 -6.31
N TYR A 494 14.92 -3.60 -7.34
CA TYR A 494 14.45 -2.21 -7.30
C TYR A 494 13.42 -1.95 -8.38
N SER A 495 12.22 -1.47 -8.00
CA SER A 495 11.12 -1.23 -8.94
C SER A 495 11.16 0.14 -9.63
N GLY A 496 11.97 1.07 -9.13
CA GLY A 496 12.07 2.43 -9.68
C GLY A 496 10.94 3.38 -9.26
N LYS A 497 9.98 2.95 -8.45
CA LYS A 497 8.81 3.77 -8.06
C LYS A 497 9.13 4.93 -7.12
N VAL A 498 10.22 4.85 -6.38
CA VAL A 498 10.72 5.91 -5.50
C VAL A 498 12.20 6.10 -5.78
N SER A 499 12.65 7.33 -5.91
CA SER A 499 14.06 7.64 -6.11
C SER A 499 14.88 7.32 -4.86
N ALA A 500 15.96 6.57 -5.04
CA ALA A 500 16.99 6.47 -4.00
C ALA A 500 17.76 7.79 -3.90
N CYS A 501 18.23 8.13 -2.69
CA CYS A 501 18.95 9.40 -2.43
C CYS A 501 20.30 9.44 -3.16
N ALA A 502 20.50 10.43 -4.01
CA ALA A 502 21.72 10.64 -4.79
C ALA A 502 22.64 11.72 -4.20
N SER A 503 22.11 12.54 -3.29
CA SER A 503 22.85 13.62 -2.64
C SER A 503 22.46 13.78 -1.18
N LEU A 504 23.18 14.64 -0.47
CA LEU A 504 22.82 15.07 0.88
C LEU A 504 22.49 16.56 0.86
N LEU A 505 21.53 16.95 1.67
CA LEU A 505 21.21 18.35 1.91
C LEU A 505 22.27 18.98 2.83
N PRO A 506 22.56 20.27 2.67
CA PRO A 506 23.36 21.01 3.67
C PRO A 506 22.67 20.93 5.04
N ALA A 507 23.44 21.02 6.11
CA ALA A 507 22.88 21.16 7.45
C ALA A 507 21.84 22.29 7.45
N VAL A 508 20.62 22.01 7.91
CA VAL A 508 19.54 23.00 7.93
C VAL A 508 19.96 24.14 8.85
N PRO A 509 20.09 25.37 8.35
CA PRO A 509 20.27 26.53 9.23
C PRO A 509 19.05 26.62 10.15
N VAL A 510 19.24 26.95 11.41
CA VAL A 510 18.14 27.28 12.30
C VAL A 510 17.32 28.38 11.62
N PRO A 511 16.01 28.18 11.32
CA PRO A 511 15.21 29.22 10.69
C PRO A 511 15.34 30.52 11.49
N ALA A 512 15.46 31.64 10.80
CA ALA A 512 15.32 32.94 11.48
C ALA A 512 13.94 32.96 12.18
N PRO A 513 13.83 33.54 13.38
CA PRO A 513 12.55 33.65 14.05
C PRO A 513 11.57 34.35 13.11
N ASP A 514 10.37 33.75 12.98
CA ASP A 514 9.30 34.29 12.17
C ASP A 514 8.94 35.68 12.73
N PRO A 515 8.82 36.72 11.88
CA PRO A 515 8.42 38.05 12.37
C PRO A 515 7.06 37.95 13.07
N ASP A 516 6.90 38.67 14.15
CA ASP A 516 5.63 38.76 14.86
C ASP A 516 4.48 39.07 13.89
N PRO A 517 3.31 38.43 14.05
CA PRO A 517 2.17 38.69 13.18
C PRO A 517 1.80 40.18 13.27
N VAL A 518 1.64 40.79 12.12
CA VAL A 518 1.08 42.13 12.03
C VAL A 518 -0.31 42.09 12.63
N SER A 519 -0.61 43.00 13.57
CA SER A 519 -1.96 43.05 14.13
C SER A 519 -2.99 43.16 13.00
N PRO A 520 -4.04 42.31 12.96
CA PRO A 520 -5.06 42.38 11.92
C PRO A 520 -5.65 43.76 11.76
N GLU A 521 -5.75 44.55 12.82
CA GLU A 521 -6.26 45.92 12.83
C GLU A 521 -5.31 46.88 12.09
N THR A 522 -4.08 46.57 11.93
CA THR A 522 -3.07 47.41 11.23
C THR A 522 -2.73 46.88 9.84
N ASP A 523 -3.15 45.68 9.44
CA ASP A 523 -2.93 45.11 8.13
C ASP A 523 -3.58 45.92 7.03
N PRO A 524 -2.82 46.43 6.04
CA PRO A 524 -3.36 47.30 5.00
C PRO A 524 -4.44 46.64 4.13
N LEU A 525 -4.24 45.37 3.75
CA LEU A 525 -5.19 44.64 2.92
C LEU A 525 -6.49 44.37 3.66
N LEU A 526 -6.40 43.89 4.91
CA LEU A 526 -7.58 43.63 5.72
C LEU A 526 -8.42 44.91 5.97
N ARG A 527 -7.75 46.03 6.26
CA ARG A 527 -8.45 47.32 6.40
C ARG A 527 -9.16 47.74 5.11
N TRP A 528 -8.46 47.62 3.99
CA TRP A 528 -9.02 47.96 2.68
C TRP A 528 -10.25 47.07 2.40
N VAL A 529 -10.15 45.74 2.58
CA VAL A 529 -11.27 44.81 2.39
C VAL A 529 -12.43 45.13 3.30
N ALA A 530 -12.20 45.36 4.60
CA ALA A 530 -13.26 45.68 5.56
C ALA A 530 -14.02 46.98 5.21
N VAL A 531 -13.32 48.01 4.80
CA VAL A 531 -13.92 49.26 4.34
C VAL A 531 -14.70 49.06 3.04
N THR A 532 -14.11 48.36 2.10
CA THR A 532 -14.71 48.07 0.80
C THR A 532 -15.99 47.22 0.94
N GLU A 533 -16.00 46.19 1.79
CA GLU A 533 -17.23 45.42 2.09
C GLU A 533 -18.34 46.31 2.66
N GLN A 534 -18.00 47.21 3.57
CA GLN A 534 -18.97 48.09 4.18
C GLN A 534 -19.57 49.08 3.12
N GLU A 535 -18.72 49.63 2.25
CA GLU A 535 -19.20 50.54 1.18
C GLU A 535 -20.00 49.79 0.11
N CYS A 536 -19.63 48.53 -0.23
CA CYS A 536 -20.41 47.64 -1.09
C CYS A 536 -21.81 47.40 -0.51
N ARG A 537 -21.92 47.08 0.79
CA ARG A 537 -23.22 46.89 1.46
C ARG A 537 -24.07 48.15 1.38
N LYS A 538 -23.51 49.34 1.64
CA LYS A 538 -24.22 50.61 1.53
C LYS A 538 -24.69 50.89 0.10
N ALA A 539 -23.83 50.64 -0.89
CA ALA A 539 -24.15 50.85 -2.29
C ALA A 539 -25.25 49.88 -2.78
N LEU A 540 -25.19 48.62 -2.39
CA LEU A 540 -26.22 47.63 -2.71
C LEU A 540 -27.55 47.94 -2.03
N ALA A 541 -27.53 48.31 -0.77
CA ALA A 541 -28.76 48.74 -0.05
C ALA A 541 -29.47 49.94 -0.70
N ALA A 542 -28.72 50.83 -1.35
CA ALA A 542 -29.28 51.97 -2.07
C ALA A 542 -30.02 51.59 -3.37
N LEU A 543 -29.80 50.36 -3.90
CA LEU A 543 -30.47 49.89 -5.13
C LEU A 543 -31.82 49.18 -4.88
N GLY A 544 -32.20 48.97 -3.63
CA GLY A 544 -33.45 48.35 -3.21
C GLY A 544 -33.35 46.93 -2.68
N THR A 545 -34.44 46.40 -2.10
CA THR A 545 -34.49 45.17 -1.34
C THR A 545 -34.21 43.87 -2.15
N GLN A 546 -34.35 43.90 -3.47
CA GLN A 546 -34.09 42.75 -4.31
C GLN A 546 -32.57 42.47 -4.49
N VAL A 547 -31.75 43.52 -4.41
CA VAL A 547 -30.29 43.44 -4.57
C VAL A 547 -29.57 43.12 -3.23
N ALA A 548 -30.22 43.42 -2.11
CA ALA A 548 -29.71 43.07 -0.76
C ALA A 548 -29.56 41.57 -0.53
N VAL A 549 -30.25 40.73 -1.32
CA VAL A 549 -30.10 39.25 -1.28
C VAL A 549 -28.69 38.82 -1.65
N TYR A 550 -27.87 39.64 -2.28
CA TYR A 550 -26.50 39.31 -2.72
C TYR A 550 -25.41 39.81 -1.75
N GLU A 551 -25.75 40.24 -0.54
CA GLU A 551 -24.78 40.66 0.47
C GLU A 551 -23.77 39.54 0.78
N ASP A 552 -24.22 38.29 0.73
CA ASP A 552 -23.36 37.10 0.92
C ASP A 552 -22.33 36.90 -0.20
N SER A 553 -22.49 37.51 -1.35
CA SER A 553 -21.58 37.45 -2.50
C SER A 553 -20.55 38.59 -2.55
N ILE A 554 -20.65 39.59 -1.66
CA ILE A 554 -19.74 40.76 -1.67
C ILE A 554 -18.27 40.33 -1.59
N GLY A 555 -17.96 39.38 -0.70
CA GLY A 555 -16.58 38.85 -0.55
C GLY A 555 -16.05 38.26 -1.87
N GLN A 556 -16.87 37.51 -2.59
CA GLN A 556 -16.54 36.98 -3.90
C GLN A 556 -16.32 38.11 -4.94
N PHE A 557 -17.19 39.12 -5.01
CA PHE A 557 -17.02 40.23 -5.95
C PHE A 557 -15.73 41.03 -5.69
N ILE A 558 -15.33 41.18 -4.42
CA ILE A 558 -14.05 41.80 -4.07
C ILE A 558 -12.88 40.95 -4.53
N LEU A 559 -12.93 39.62 -4.36
CA LEU A 559 -11.90 38.70 -4.86
C LEU A 559 -11.82 38.75 -6.40
N GLU A 560 -12.98 38.81 -7.11
CA GLU A 560 -13.03 38.94 -8.57
C GLU A 560 -12.37 40.25 -9.04
N TRP A 561 -12.46 41.32 -8.28
CA TRP A 561 -11.74 42.56 -8.58
C TRP A 561 -10.24 42.47 -8.26
N LEU A 562 -9.88 41.89 -7.10
CA LEU A 562 -8.48 41.77 -6.65
C LEU A 562 -7.59 40.95 -7.57
N ARG A 563 -8.14 39.93 -8.25
CA ARG A 563 -7.38 39.08 -9.18
C ARG A 563 -7.00 39.78 -10.51
N LYS A 564 -7.65 40.96 -10.82
CA LYS A 564 -7.43 41.68 -12.09
C LYS A 564 -6.25 42.65 -12.00
N PRO A 565 -5.53 42.86 -13.12
CA PRO A 565 -5.68 42.22 -14.44
C PRO A 565 -4.83 40.91 -14.56
N GLU A 566 -4.02 40.55 -13.58
CA GLU A 566 -2.99 39.54 -13.67
C GLU A 566 -3.57 38.15 -14.01
N TYR A 567 -4.66 37.77 -13.34
CA TYR A 567 -5.31 36.45 -13.52
C TYR A 567 -6.66 36.57 -14.27
N TRP A 568 -7.08 37.77 -14.63
CA TRP A 568 -8.34 38.00 -15.36
C TRP A 568 -8.33 39.33 -16.10
N SER A 569 -8.49 39.26 -17.43
CA SER A 569 -8.82 40.47 -18.22
C SER A 569 -9.82 40.12 -19.31
N GLU A 570 -10.71 41.04 -19.69
CA GLU A 570 -11.63 40.88 -20.82
C GLU A 570 -10.84 40.67 -22.11
N GLY A 571 -11.13 39.58 -22.84
CA GLY A 571 -10.40 39.23 -24.06
C GLY A 571 -8.98 38.72 -23.83
N GLY A 572 -8.60 38.36 -22.60
CA GLY A 572 -7.30 37.84 -22.25
C GLY A 572 -6.97 36.52 -22.99
N SER A 573 -5.67 36.25 -23.16
CA SER A 573 -5.15 35.04 -23.80
C SER A 573 -4.14 34.31 -22.88
N GLY A 574 -3.78 33.09 -23.20
CA GLY A 574 -2.84 32.30 -22.39
C GLY A 574 -3.36 32.03 -20.98
N THR A 575 -2.60 32.38 -19.95
CA THR A 575 -2.96 32.19 -18.54
C THR A 575 -4.30 32.85 -18.17
N GLN A 576 -4.55 34.07 -18.65
CA GLN A 576 -5.80 34.79 -18.38
C GLN A 576 -7.00 34.03 -18.96
N ALA A 577 -6.89 33.49 -20.18
CA ALA A 577 -7.97 32.70 -20.79
C ALA A 577 -8.22 31.40 -20.00
N MET A 578 -7.17 30.82 -19.43
CA MET A 578 -7.29 29.67 -18.54
C MET A 578 -8.11 30.01 -17.29
N TRP A 579 -7.81 31.13 -16.65
CA TRP A 579 -8.57 31.59 -15.48
C TRP A 579 -10.03 31.94 -15.79
N HIS A 580 -10.32 32.44 -16.99
CA HIS A 580 -11.70 32.64 -17.45
C HIS A 580 -12.50 31.34 -17.52
N ALA A 581 -11.86 30.26 -17.97
CA ALA A 581 -12.48 28.92 -18.02
C ALA A 581 -12.62 28.30 -16.64
N TYR A 582 -11.60 28.47 -15.78
CA TYR A 582 -11.54 27.87 -14.46
C TYR A 582 -12.46 28.56 -13.45
N THR A 583 -12.45 29.91 -13.40
CA THR A 583 -13.29 30.68 -12.49
C THR A 583 -14.02 31.76 -13.27
N PRO A 584 -15.04 31.40 -14.07
CA PRO A 584 -15.83 32.37 -14.79
C PRO A 584 -16.55 33.33 -13.81
N GLU A 585 -16.71 34.56 -14.20
CA GLU A 585 -17.62 35.43 -13.47
C GLU A 585 -19.05 34.88 -13.58
N VAL A 586 -19.72 34.70 -12.46
CA VAL A 586 -21.08 34.16 -12.45
C VAL A 586 -22.06 35.15 -13.06
N SER A 587 -22.64 34.81 -14.18
CA SER A 587 -23.46 35.69 -15.02
C SER A 587 -24.94 35.33 -15.00
N THR A 588 -25.53 35.07 -13.85
CA THR A 588 -26.99 34.86 -13.73
C THR A 588 -27.44 34.88 -12.28
N PRO A 589 -28.57 35.51 -11.92
CA PRO A 589 -29.49 36.27 -12.73
C PRO A 589 -28.98 37.70 -13.01
N PRO A 590 -29.68 38.52 -13.85
CA PRO A 590 -29.25 39.90 -14.19
C PRO A 590 -28.99 40.81 -12.99
N ASP A 591 -29.71 40.60 -11.89
CA ASP A 591 -29.52 41.33 -10.63
C ASP A 591 -28.16 41.04 -9.97
N LEU A 592 -27.60 39.84 -10.14
CA LEU A 592 -26.27 39.47 -9.66
C LEU A 592 -25.18 40.23 -10.42
N ASP A 593 -25.32 40.38 -11.74
CA ASP A 593 -24.40 41.19 -12.56
C ASP A 593 -24.45 42.66 -12.16
N ALA A 594 -25.63 43.19 -11.88
CA ALA A 594 -25.77 44.55 -11.37
C ALA A 594 -25.06 44.73 -10.03
N ALA A 595 -25.22 43.80 -9.10
CA ALA A 595 -24.54 43.80 -7.80
C ALA A 595 -23.00 43.73 -7.95
N ARG A 596 -22.51 42.87 -8.85
CA ARG A 596 -21.07 42.75 -9.16
C ARG A 596 -20.52 44.07 -9.69
N VAL A 597 -21.17 44.69 -10.67
CA VAL A 597 -20.76 45.99 -11.25
C VAL A 597 -20.71 47.08 -10.18
N VAL A 598 -21.70 47.12 -9.30
CA VAL A 598 -21.71 48.10 -8.19
C VAL A 598 -20.52 47.85 -7.24
N CYS A 599 -20.27 46.61 -6.84
CA CYS A 599 -19.13 46.30 -5.99
C CYS A 599 -17.79 46.59 -6.69
N ALA A 600 -17.64 46.27 -7.98
CA ALA A 600 -16.46 46.62 -8.76
C ALA A 600 -16.21 48.14 -8.80
N ASN A 601 -17.25 48.96 -9.02
CA ASN A 601 -17.13 50.41 -8.99
C ASN A 601 -16.72 50.94 -7.59
N VAL A 602 -17.20 50.29 -6.52
CA VAL A 602 -16.79 50.62 -5.16
C VAL A 602 -15.32 50.30 -4.97
N CYS A 603 -14.87 49.13 -5.40
CA CYS A 603 -13.46 48.73 -5.33
C CYS A 603 -12.55 49.71 -6.09
N GLU A 604 -12.94 50.13 -7.30
CA GLU A 604 -12.18 51.07 -8.13
C GLU A 604 -12.08 52.46 -7.49
N ALA A 605 -13.13 52.90 -6.79
CA ALA A 605 -13.14 54.15 -6.09
C ALA A 605 -12.27 54.18 -4.82
N GLN A 606 -11.87 53.01 -4.30
CA GLN A 606 -10.96 52.93 -3.15
C GLN A 606 -9.51 53.20 -3.57
N PRO A 607 -8.66 53.74 -2.67
CA PRO A 607 -7.21 53.86 -2.94
C PRO A 607 -6.61 52.51 -3.33
N SER A 608 -5.76 52.49 -4.36
CA SER A 608 -5.08 51.29 -4.80
C SER A 608 -4.33 50.63 -3.61
N ILE A 609 -4.60 49.33 -3.40
CA ILE A 609 -4.01 48.56 -2.31
C ILE A 609 -2.74 47.84 -2.76
N LYS A 610 -2.68 47.40 -4.02
CA LYS A 610 -1.58 46.59 -4.55
C LYS A 610 -0.19 47.27 -4.43
N GLU A 611 -0.15 48.58 -4.60
CA GLU A 611 1.08 49.38 -4.49
C GLU A 611 1.55 49.61 -3.04
N LYS A 612 0.73 49.26 -2.04
CA LYS A 612 1.00 49.51 -0.61
C LYS A 612 1.33 48.27 0.18
N LEU A 613 1.34 47.10 -0.48
CA LEU A 613 1.56 45.82 0.19
C LEU A 613 3.04 45.45 0.20
N PRO A 614 3.49 44.67 1.19
CA PRO A 614 4.81 44.05 1.15
C PRO A 614 4.99 43.18 -0.11
N SER A 615 6.20 43.15 -0.66
CA SER A 615 6.55 42.29 -1.80
C SER A 615 6.37 40.79 -1.54
N THR A 616 6.12 40.38 -0.31
CA THR A 616 5.84 38.99 0.09
C THR A 616 4.38 38.58 -0.09
N ARG A 617 3.52 39.45 -0.63
CA ARG A 617 2.08 39.15 -0.82
C ARG A 617 1.68 39.32 -2.27
N ASP A 618 1.42 38.20 -2.93
CA ASP A 618 0.72 38.20 -4.21
C ASP A 618 -0.80 38.14 -3.97
N VAL A 619 -1.43 39.32 -3.91
CA VAL A 619 -2.89 39.46 -3.65
C VAL A 619 -3.71 38.98 -4.82
N ALA A 620 -3.22 39.16 -6.04
CA ALA A 620 -3.93 38.75 -7.24
C ALA A 620 -3.97 37.22 -7.35
N HIS A 621 -2.84 36.55 -7.07
CA HIS A 621 -2.77 35.09 -7.00
C HIS A 621 -3.67 34.55 -5.90
N MET A 622 -3.56 35.07 -4.68
CA MET A 622 -4.41 34.66 -3.55
C MET A 622 -5.90 34.79 -3.89
N ALA A 623 -6.31 35.90 -4.52
CA ALA A 623 -7.72 36.12 -4.84
C ALA A 623 -8.20 35.16 -5.93
N ALA A 624 -7.42 34.92 -6.97
CA ALA A 624 -7.73 33.97 -8.04
C ALA A 624 -7.86 32.54 -7.52
N THR A 625 -6.90 32.10 -6.71
CA THR A 625 -6.88 30.75 -6.10
C THR A 625 -8.03 30.58 -5.11
N ALA A 626 -8.35 31.59 -4.28
CA ALA A 626 -9.49 31.54 -3.37
C ALA A 626 -10.82 31.39 -4.13
N LEU A 627 -10.99 32.08 -5.27
CA LEU A 627 -12.13 31.91 -6.14
C LEU A 627 -12.25 30.52 -6.72
N GLY A 628 -11.13 29.88 -7.03
CA GLY A 628 -11.10 28.48 -7.44
C GLY A 628 -11.72 27.56 -6.38
N TYR A 629 -11.33 27.70 -5.14
CA TYR A 629 -11.90 26.94 -4.02
C TYR A 629 -13.37 27.28 -3.76
N LEU A 630 -13.76 28.53 -3.88
CA LEU A 630 -15.17 28.94 -3.71
C LEU A 630 -16.06 28.44 -4.86
N THR A 631 -15.51 28.31 -6.06
CA THR A 631 -16.24 27.84 -7.26
C THR A 631 -16.40 26.30 -7.25
N TRP A 632 -15.33 25.57 -6.96
CA TRP A 632 -15.27 24.11 -7.13
C TRP A 632 -15.30 23.33 -5.81
N GLY A 633 -15.24 24.03 -4.68
CA GLY A 633 -15.18 23.45 -3.36
C GLY A 633 -13.77 23.02 -2.95
N ILE A 634 -13.66 22.59 -1.70
CA ILE A 634 -12.44 22.02 -1.10
C ILE A 634 -12.57 20.50 -1.06
N GLU A 635 -11.55 19.81 -1.54
CA GLU A 635 -11.47 18.36 -1.40
C GLU A 635 -11.24 17.99 0.08
N ASN A 636 -12.13 17.16 0.62
CA ASN A 636 -12.09 16.75 2.02
C ASN A 636 -11.16 15.53 2.28
N ASN A 637 -10.81 14.79 1.24
CA ASN A 637 -9.87 13.69 1.37
C ASN A 637 -8.44 14.21 1.16
N PRO A 638 -7.59 14.18 2.19
CA PRO A 638 -6.25 14.79 2.13
C PRO A 638 -5.33 14.16 1.09
N ALA A 639 -5.57 12.90 0.71
CA ALA A 639 -4.80 12.16 -0.29
C ALA A 639 -5.37 12.28 -1.71
N LYS A 640 -6.41 13.11 -1.89
CA LYS A 640 -7.01 13.37 -3.21
C LYS A 640 -6.74 14.80 -3.64
N TYR A 641 -6.75 14.96 -4.96
CA TYR A 641 -6.74 16.23 -5.63
C TYR A 641 -8.18 16.67 -5.94
N GLY A 642 -8.50 17.94 -5.74
CA GLY A 642 -9.79 18.54 -6.09
C GLY A 642 -9.64 19.65 -7.14
N LEU A 643 -10.72 19.96 -7.88
CA LEU A 643 -10.70 21.06 -8.87
C LEU A 643 -10.33 22.39 -8.24
N GLY A 644 -10.76 22.64 -7.01
CA GLY A 644 -10.41 23.86 -6.29
C GLY A 644 -8.90 24.05 -6.05
N ASP A 645 -8.13 22.96 -5.99
CA ASP A 645 -6.67 23.02 -5.82
C ASP A 645 -5.93 23.53 -7.08
N LEU A 646 -6.54 23.42 -8.27
CA LEU A 646 -5.84 23.58 -9.54
C LEU A 646 -5.13 24.93 -9.71
N GLY A 647 -5.74 26.00 -9.24
CA GLY A 647 -5.18 27.35 -9.39
C GLY A 647 -4.05 27.69 -8.44
N GLY A 648 -3.63 26.77 -7.59
CA GLY A 648 -2.59 26.99 -6.59
C GLY A 648 -1.49 25.92 -6.63
N TRP A 649 -1.11 25.42 -5.47
CA TRP A 649 0.04 24.59 -5.16
C TRP A 649 0.39 23.48 -6.19
N PRO A 650 -0.56 22.75 -6.83
CA PRO A 650 -0.18 21.67 -7.72
C PRO A 650 0.35 22.17 -9.06
N LEU A 651 -0.22 23.28 -9.55
CA LEU A 651 0.26 23.89 -10.78
C LEU A 651 1.63 24.55 -10.58
N ASP A 652 1.85 25.17 -9.42
CA ASP A 652 3.12 25.78 -9.07
C ASP A 652 4.22 24.73 -8.89
N LEU A 653 3.88 23.54 -8.34
CA LEU A 653 4.79 22.38 -8.33
C LEU A 653 5.15 21.90 -9.75
N LEU A 654 4.24 21.97 -10.71
CA LEU A 654 4.54 21.68 -12.11
C LEU A 654 5.38 22.78 -12.74
N GLN A 655 5.22 24.04 -12.39
CA GLN A 655 6.01 25.15 -12.89
C GLN A 655 7.47 25.08 -12.40
N ILE A 656 7.68 24.77 -11.11
CA ILE A 656 9.05 24.58 -10.58
C ILE A 656 9.71 23.34 -11.17
N TRP A 657 8.92 22.26 -11.46
CA TRP A 657 9.39 21.14 -12.25
C TRP A 657 9.89 21.60 -13.62
N GLY A 658 9.12 22.44 -14.32
CA GLY A 658 9.52 23.02 -15.59
C GLY A 658 10.80 23.86 -15.49
N ALA A 659 10.96 24.64 -14.42
CA ALA A 659 12.20 25.39 -14.16
C ALA A 659 13.40 24.44 -13.99
N TYR A 660 13.23 23.37 -13.19
CA TYR A 660 14.24 22.32 -13.05
C TYR A 660 14.66 21.73 -14.39
N ARG A 661 13.69 21.38 -15.24
CA ARG A 661 13.96 20.80 -16.55
C ARG A 661 14.71 21.74 -17.49
N ARG A 662 14.41 23.04 -17.46
CA ARG A 662 15.07 24.05 -18.30
C ARG A 662 16.49 24.39 -17.85
N ASP A 663 16.79 24.31 -16.56
CA ASP A 663 18.14 24.58 -16.03
C ASP A 663 19.19 23.62 -16.62
N GLY A 664 18.87 22.35 -16.80
CA GLY A 664 19.66 21.37 -17.58
C GLY A 664 21.05 21.03 -17.05
N LYS A 665 21.50 21.66 -15.93
CA LYS A 665 22.86 21.56 -15.38
C LYS A 665 22.96 20.72 -14.10
N HIS A 666 21.89 20.09 -13.69
CA HIS A 666 21.75 19.42 -12.40
C HIS A 666 21.45 17.94 -12.60
N THR A 667 21.89 17.13 -11.66
CA THR A 667 21.68 15.68 -11.67
C THR A 667 20.75 15.20 -10.55
N ASP A 668 20.51 16.04 -9.53
CA ASP A 668 19.73 15.68 -8.34
C ASP A 668 18.60 16.69 -8.10
N LEU A 669 17.35 16.20 -8.24
CA LEU A 669 16.13 16.98 -8.09
C LEU A 669 15.97 17.53 -6.66
N ALA A 670 16.19 16.70 -5.64
CA ALA A 670 15.98 17.11 -4.26
C ALA A 670 16.95 18.23 -3.84
N ALA A 671 18.23 18.11 -4.20
CA ALA A 671 19.24 19.13 -3.92
C ALA A 671 18.96 20.42 -4.69
N TRP A 672 18.42 20.33 -5.91
CA TRP A 672 18.02 21.50 -6.69
C TRP A 672 16.80 22.19 -6.03
N LEU A 673 15.74 21.45 -5.72
CA LEU A 673 14.53 21.97 -5.05
C LEU A 673 14.87 22.64 -3.71
N TYR A 674 15.77 22.05 -2.91
CA TYR A 674 16.19 22.66 -1.65
C TYR A 674 16.73 24.09 -1.79
N LYS A 675 17.34 24.39 -2.93
CA LYS A 675 17.93 25.73 -3.22
C LYS A 675 16.90 26.70 -3.81
N HIS A 676 15.93 26.20 -4.57
CA HIS A 676 15.06 26.99 -5.44
C HIS A 676 13.64 27.17 -4.89
N LEU A 677 13.08 26.16 -4.22
CA LEU A 677 11.74 26.20 -3.67
C LEU A 677 11.58 27.32 -2.62
N GLY A 678 10.61 28.17 -2.83
CA GLY A 678 10.34 29.33 -1.99
C GLY A 678 11.26 30.55 -2.25
N LYS A 679 12.13 30.49 -3.28
CA LYS A 679 13.09 31.57 -3.55
C LYS A 679 13.07 32.11 -4.97
N ASP A 680 12.71 31.28 -5.94
CA ASP A 680 12.93 31.58 -7.35
C ASP A 680 11.62 31.65 -8.14
N GLU A 681 11.72 32.19 -9.36
CA GLU A 681 10.65 32.32 -10.32
C GLU A 681 9.92 30.99 -10.55
N GLY A 682 8.61 31.01 -10.37
CA GLY A 682 7.70 29.89 -10.61
C GLY A 682 7.19 29.18 -9.36
N PHE A 683 7.78 29.38 -8.20
CA PHE A 683 7.22 29.00 -6.90
C PHE A 683 7.99 29.67 -5.75
N GLY A 684 7.83 31.00 -5.64
CA GLY A 684 8.42 31.82 -4.59
C GLY A 684 7.73 31.67 -3.23
N TYR A 685 8.26 32.32 -2.22
CA TYR A 685 7.64 32.37 -0.89
C TYR A 685 6.26 33.06 -0.93
N ASP A 686 6.10 34.09 -1.75
CA ASP A 686 4.86 34.83 -1.97
C ASP A 686 3.77 33.96 -2.63
N ASP A 687 4.11 33.10 -3.58
CA ASP A 687 3.19 32.14 -4.20
C ASP A 687 2.71 31.13 -3.16
N VAL A 688 3.63 30.50 -2.42
CA VAL A 688 3.27 29.53 -1.37
C VAL A 688 2.39 30.14 -0.28
N LEU A 689 2.65 31.41 0.09
CA LEU A 689 1.85 32.12 1.06
C LEU A 689 0.47 32.46 0.50
N ALA A 690 0.40 32.87 -0.77
CA ALA A 690 -0.87 33.17 -1.46
C ALA A 690 -1.77 31.94 -1.54
N ASP A 691 -1.22 30.78 -1.85
CA ASP A 691 -1.94 29.49 -1.86
C ASP A 691 -2.48 29.12 -0.49
N ALA A 692 -1.65 29.24 0.53
CA ALA A 692 -2.03 28.94 1.90
C ALA A 692 -3.15 29.88 2.39
N ASP A 693 -3.00 31.17 2.15
CA ASP A 693 -4.00 32.17 2.52
C ASP A 693 -5.32 31.96 1.76
N ALA A 694 -5.25 31.69 0.45
CA ALA A 694 -6.42 31.40 -0.39
C ALA A 694 -7.21 30.21 0.12
N TRP A 695 -6.55 29.10 0.40
CA TRP A 695 -7.20 27.91 0.93
C TRP A 695 -7.84 28.16 2.30
N LEU A 696 -7.10 28.81 3.22
CA LEU A 696 -7.59 29.10 4.57
C LEU A 696 -8.79 30.06 4.57
N ILE A 697 -8.76 31.09 3.72
CA ILE A 697 -9.87 32.05 3.55
C ILE A 697 -11.10 31.34 2.99
N ALA A 698 -10.94 30.59 1.88
CA ALA A 698 -12.03 29.86 1.26
C ALA A 698 -12.62 28.80 2.20
N GLN A 699 -11.78 28.08 2.92
CA GLN A 699 -12.19 27.08 3.91
C GLN A 699 -13.03 27.72 5.03
N TYR A 700 -12.63 28.90 5.52
CA TYR A 700 -13.42 29.64 6.50
C TYR A 700 -14.79 29.98 5.93
N MET A 701 -14.85 30.61 4.75
CA MET A 701 -16.11 31.06 4.12
C MET A 701 -17.06 29.88 3.83
N ILE A 702 -16.54 28.74 3.37
CA ILE A 702 -17.34 27.53 3.10
C ILE A 702 -17.89 26.90 4.38
N THR A 703 -17.12 26.91 5.46
CA THR A 703 -17.52 26.27 6.73
C THR A 703 -18.36 27.16 7.64
N HIS A 704 -18.45 28.47 7.33
CA HIS A 704 -19.24 29.46 8.07
C HIS A 704 -20.28 30.15 7.15
N PRO A 705 -21.28 29.40 6.63
CA PRO A 705 -22.23 29.93 5.66
C PRO A 705 -23.13 31.08 6.20
N SER A 706 -23.17 31.28 7.51
CA SER A 706 -23.84 32.42 8.17
C SER A 706 -22.96 33.67 8.29
N ASP A 707 -21.67 33.59 7.97
CA ASP A 707 -20.71 34.69 7.96
C ASP A 707 -19.73 34.52 6.79
N THR A 708 -20.17 34.88 5.59
CA THR A 708 -19.39 34.82 4.35
C THR A 708 -18.55 36.10 4.12
N SER A 709 -18.35 36.92 5.16
CA SER A 709 -17.54 38.13 5.08
C SER A 709 -16.06 37.80 4.81
N LEU A 710 -15.54 38.35 3.72
CA LEU A 710 -14.11 38.19 3.37
C LEU A 710 -13.22 38.85 4.43
N SER A 711 -13.57 39.99 4.98
CA SER A 711 -12.80 40.65 6.04
C SER A 711 -12.77 39.83 7.33
N THR A 712 -13.86 39.13 7.67
CA THR A 712 -13.87 38.21 8.85
C THR A 712 -12.98 36.98 8.61
N SER A 713 -13.08 36.34 7.45
CA SER A 713 -12.24 35.20 7.11
C SER A 713 -10.76 35.59 7.07
N MET A 714 -10.40 36.70 6.45
CA MET A 714 -9.02 37.22 6.43
C MET A 714 -8.53 37.57 7.82
N ARG A 715 -9.37 38.11 8.71
CA ARG A 715 -8.98 38.36 10.11
C ARG A 715 -8.66 37.06 10.88
N ASP A 716 -9.42 35.99 10.64
CA ASP A 716 -9.09 34.68 11.22
C ASP A 716 -7.74 34.14 10.74
N VAL A 717 -7.44 34.33 9.46
CA VAL A 717 -6.21 33.87 8.85
C VAL A 717 -5.01 34.73 9.31
N PHE A 718 -5.11 36.05 9.19
CA PHE A 718 -4.00 36.99 9.36
C PHE A 718 -3.63 37.28 10.84
N LYS A 719 -4.39 36.74 11.80
CA LYS A 719 -3.97 36.76 13.22
C LYS A 719 -2.74 35.89 13.51
N GLN A 720 -2.31 35.08 12.54
CA GLN A 720 -1.11 34.24 12.61
C GLN A 720 0.01 34.79 11.72
N SER A 721 1.25 34.49 12.08
CA SER A 721 2.41 34.80 11.24
C SER A 721 2.34 34.09 9.89
N GLU A 722 3.05 34.57 8.90
CA GLU A 722 3.05 34.02 7.55
C GLU A 722 3.48 32.56 7.55
N ALA A 723 4.58 32.21 8.22
CA ALA A 723 5.03 30.82 8.33
C ALA A 723 4.00 29.92 9.03
N ASN A 724 3.32 30.41 10.07
CA ASN A 724 2.26 29.65 10.73
C ASN A 724 1.02 29.46 9.87
N ARG A 725 0.72 30.40 8.96
CA ARG A 725 -0.38 30.24 7.99
C ARG A 725 -0.07 29.16 6.96
N ILE A 726 1.16 29.15 6.42
CA ILE A 726 1.64 28.10 5.52
C ILE A 726 1.59 26.73 6.21
N LYS A 727 2.06 26.64 7.45
CA LYS A 727 1.99 25.40 8.22
C LYS A 727 0.55 24.98 8.53
N ARG A 728 -0.35 25.91 8.90
CA ARG A 728 -1.78 25.66 9.14
C ARG A 728 -2.49 25.13 7.89
N PHE A 729 -2.12 25.62 6.71
CA PHE A 729 -2.58 25.07 5.44
C PHE A 729 -2.17 23.61 5.30
N TYR A 730 -0.87 23.29 5.50
CA TYR A 730 -0.37 21.93 5.41
C TYR A 730 -1.05 20.99 6.41
N ASP A 731 -1.18 21.43 7.67
CA ASP A 731 -1.83 20.66 8.73
C ASP A 731 -3.31 20.35 8.39
N LYS A 732 -4.04 21.30 7.84
CA LYS A 732 -5.47 21.15 7.57
C LYS A 732 -5.78 20.48 6.24
N ARG A 733 -5.03 20.81 5.17
CA ARG A 733 -5.28 20.28 3.82
C ARG A 733 -4.75 18.86 3.67
N PHE A 734 -3.61 18.55 4.27
CA PHE A 734 -2.90 17.29 4.10
C PHE A 734 -2.73 16.50 5.40
N GLU A 735 -3.33 16.95 6.50
CA GLU A 735 -3.24 16.31 7.83
C GLU A 735 -1.76 16.16 8.31
N ASN A 736 -0.92 17.15 7.98
CA ASN A 736 0.52 17.14 8.28
C ASN A 736 1.22 15.84 7.79
N ASN A 737 0.79 15.32 6.65
CA ASN A 737 1.27 14.06 6.10
C ASN A 737 1.75 14.24 4.66
N SER A 738 3.05 14.04 4.44
CA SER A 738 3.68 14.14 3.13
C SER A 738 3.20 13.06 2.14
N ASP A 739 2.75 11.90 2.62
CA ASP A 739 2.18 10.86 1.77
C ASP A 739 0.82 11.27 1.18
N ASN A 740 0.02 12.03 1.95
CA ASN A 740 -1.23 12.59 1.45
C ASN A 740 -0.98 13.59 0.33
N LEU A 741 -0.03 14.52 0.53
CA LEU A 741 0.34 15.50 -0.49
C LEU A 741 0.91 14.81 -1.74
N ALA A 742 1.79 13.83 -1.58
CA ALA A 742 2.36 13.06 -2.70
C ALA A 742 1.28 12.30 -3.47
N ALA A 743 0.33 11.66 -2.79
CA ALA A 743 -0.77 10.98 -3.43
C ALA A 743 -1.70 11.95 -4.19
N ALA A 744 -2.00 13.12 -3.61
CA ALA A 744 -2.80 14.15 -4.27
C ALA A 744 -2.11 14.69 -5.53
N PHE A 745 -0.80 14.98 -5.45
CA PHE A 745 -0.01 15.46 -6.59
C PHE A 745 0.14 14.41 -7.69
N GLN A 746 0.36 13.14 -7.32
CA GLN A 746 0.43 12.05 -8.29
C GLN A 746 -0.86 11.91 -9.09
N LYS A 747 -2.03 12.10 -8.45
CA LYS A 747 -3.34 12.09 -9.14
C LYS A 747 -3.45 13.17 -10.20
N LEU A 748 -2.88 14.35 -9.98
CA LEU A 748 -2.81 15.39 -11.03
C LEU A 748 -1.93 14.94 -12.20
N VAL A 749 -0.74 14.40 -11.90
CA VAL A 749 0.24 13.97 -12.93
C VAL A 749 -0.31 12.80 -13.77
N ASP A 750 -1.05 11.87 -13.17
CA ASP A 750 -1.69 10.74 -13.86
C ASP A 750 -2.80 11.17 -14.81
N GLY A 751 -3.28 12.41 -14.69
CA GLY A 751 -4.43 12.92 -15.43
C GLY A 751 -5.75 12.46 -14.82
N ILE A 752 -6.57 13.41 -14.35
CA ILE A 752 -7.88 13.13 -13.76
C ILE A 752 -8.97 13.45 -14.77
N ASP A 753 -9.93 12.51 -14.93
CA ASP A 753 -11.16 12.71 -15.68
C ASP A 753 -12.16 13.50 -14.80
N PHE A 754 -12.34 14.79 -15.06
CA PHE A 754 -13.32 15.63 -14.38
C PHE A 754 -14.58 15.91 -15.23
N GLY A 755 -14.82 15.14 -16.29
CA GLY A 755 -16.03 15.15 -17.11
C GLY A 755 -16.25 16.41 -17.94
N ILE A 756 -16.32 17.58 -17.37
CA ILE A 756 -16.63 18.84 -18.07
C ILE A 756 -15.41 19.47 -18.73
N PHE A 757 -14.21 19.18 -18.26
CA PHE A 757 -12.94 19.77 -18.69
C PHE A 757 -11.99 18.78 -19.37
N ASP A 758 -12.43 17.57 -19.65
CA ASP A 758 -11.63 16.45 -20.18
C ASP A 758 -10.76 16.77 -21.40
N ASN A 759 -11.14 17.76 -22.19
CA ASN A 759 -10.43 18.07 -23.42
C ASN A 759 -9.48 19.29 -23.35
N ILE A 760 -9.52 20.09 -22.28
CA ILE A 760 -8.79 21.36 -22.26
C ILE A 760 -7.75 21.44 -21.13
N TRP A 761 -8.08 20.98 -19.91
CA TRP A 761 -7.28 21.28 -18.71
C TRP A 761 -6.49 20.10 -18.18
N TYR A 762 -6.91 18.86 -18.42
CA TYR A 762 -6.39 17.66 -17.77
C TYR A 762 -5.72 16.67 -18.73
N SER A 763 -5.60 17.01 -19.99
CA SER A 763 -4.73 16.19 -20.84
C SER A 763 -3.28 16.37 -20.40
N ALA A 764 -2.49 15.30 -20.40
CA ALA A 764 -1.05 15.33 -20.13
C ALA A 764 -0.35 16.46 -20.94
N LYS A 765 -0.88 16.81 -22.10
CA LYS A 765 -0.40 17.92 -22.91
C LYS A 765 -0.63 19.28 -22.25
N ALA A 766 -1.84 19.55 -21.73
CA ALA A 766 -2.15 20.84 -21.09
C ALA A 766 -1.32 21.06 -19.81
N LEU A 767 -1.15 20.05 -18.99
CA LEU A 767 -0.30 20.11 -17.80
C LEU A 767 1.18 20.28 -18.16
N LYS A 768 1.64 19.60 -19.20
CA LYS A 768 2.98 19.77 -19.73
C LYS A 768 3.20 21.19 -20.24
N ASP A 769 2.26 21.73 -21.05
CA ASP A 769 2.34 23.09 -21.58
C ASP A 769 2.32 24.12 -20.43
N ALA A 770 1.50 23.94 -19.41
CA ALA A 770 1.44 24.79 -18.22
C ALA A 770 2.75 24.74 -17.39
N SER A 771 3.41 23.60 -17.34
CA SER A 771 4.71 23.45 -16.67
C SER A 771 5.87 24.06 -17.47
N HIS A 772 5.71 24.34 -18.75
CA HIS A 772 6.80 24.72 -19.67
C HIS A 772 7.95 23.70 -19.72
N ALA A 773 7.66 22.43 -19.43
CA ALA A 773 8.62 21.32 -19.46
C ALA A 773 8.55 20.53 -20.76
N ASP A 774 9.60 19.77 -21.04
CA ASP A 774 9.64 18.83 -22.16
C ASP A 774 8.78 17.58 -21.93
N ARG A 775 8.55 17.20 -20.65
CA ARG A 775 7.68 16.12 -20.17
C ARG A 775 7.14 16.39 -18.77
N LEU A 776 6.11 15.67 -18.37
CA LEU A 776 5.67 15.62 -16.97
C LEU A 776 6.68 14.83 -16.11
N PRO A 777 6.69 15.03 -14.79
CA PRO A 777 7.49 14.22 -13.88
C PRO A 777 7.01 12.75 -13.93
N ASP A 778 7.93 11.82 -13.79
CA ASP A 778 7.58 10.43 -13.53
C ASP A 778 7.16 10.24 -12.05
N VAL A 779 6.75 9.02 -11.69
CA VAL A 779 6.25 8.73 -10.33
C VAL A 779 7.25 9.08 -9.24
N ALA A 780 8.54 8.78 -9.47
CA ALA A 780 9.59 9.03 -8.48
C ALA A 780 9.95 10.52 -8.39
N GLU A 781 9.91 11.23 -9.51
CA GLU A 781 10.12 12.67 -9.58
C GLU A 781 8.96 13.44 -8.94
N ALA A 782 7.72 13.00 -9.19
CA ALA A 782 6.52 13.55 -8.56
C ALA A 782 6.53 13.35 -7.03
N ASP A 783 6.92 12.18 -6.56
CA ASP A 783 7.10 11.89 -5.12
C ASP A 783 8.16 12.81 -4.50
N THR A 784 9.30 13.01 -5.18
CA THR A 784 10.36 13.91 -4.71
C THR A 784 9.89 15.36 -4.63
N LEU A 785 9.19 15.87 -5.66
CA LEU A 785 8.61 17.23 -5.68
C LEU A 785 7.67 17.42 -4.49
N ALA A 786 6.73 16.50 -4.31
CA ALA A 786 5.74 16.57 -3.25
C ALA A 786 6.35 16.55 -1.85
N ARG A 787 7.34 15.68 -1.60
CA ARG A 787 8.00 15.58 -0.29
C ARG A 787 8.88 16.79 0.02
N MET A 788 9.58 17.31 -0.96
CA MET A 788 10.35 18.53 -0.79
C MET A 788 9.44 19.72 -0.48
N TYR A 789 8.26 19.80 -1.12
CA TYR A 789 7.27 20.81 -0.83
C TYR A 789 6.65 20.62 0.57
N ALA A 790 6.29 19.40 0.96
CA ALA A 790 5.80 19.10 2.30
C ALA A 790 6.79 19.54 3.39
N ALA A 791 8.07 19.23 3.23
CA ALA A 791 9.13 19.67 4.13
C ALA A 791 9.27 21.21 4.18
N TYR A 792 9.07 21.86 3.04
CA TYR A 792 9.05 23.32 2.96
C TYR A 792 7.83 23.91 3.70
N LEU A 793 6.63 23.35 3.51
CA LEU A 793 5.39 23.79 4.19
C LEU A 793 5.49 23.63 5.72
N GLU A 794 6.15 22.56 6.19
CA GLU A 794 6.36 22.32 7.62
C GLU A 794 7.36 23.32 8.23
N SER A 795 8.35 23.75 7.45
CA SER A 795 9.40 24.70 7.88
C SER A 795 9.74 25.70 6.77
N PRO A 796 8.82 26.68 6.51
CA PRO A 796 9.00 27.62 5.41
C PRO A 796 10.24 28.49 5.58
N ARG A 797 10.92 28.78 4.47
CA ARG A 797 12.15 29.58 4.41
C ARG A 797 12.01 30.66 3.36
N ARG A 798 12.32 31.92 3.71
CA ARG A 798 12.42 33.03 2.78
C ARG A 798 13.74 33.06 2.02
#